data_f216d4a3be5c5c34a8d0f624d19e45ce
#
_entry.id   f216d4a3be5c5c34a8d0f624d19e45ce
#
_cell.length_a   1.000
_cell.length_b   1.000
_cell.length_c   1.000
_cell.angle_alpha   90.00
_cell.angle_beta   90.00
_cell.angle_gamma   90.00
#
_symmetry.space_group_name_H-M   'P 1'
#
loop_
_entity.id
_entity.type
_entity.pdbx_description
1 polymer ?
#
loop_
_entity_poly.entity_id
_entity_poly.type
_entity_poly.pdbx_seq_one_letter_code
_entity_poly.pdbx_strand_id
1 'polypeptide(L)'
;MFALIATFALTGATVVPDARYGAGPLYRFLFGSQWRAAWTVPLDAPVLDLDQFDGGLKPERRGGGLQTINVHFKSGNGRTWVFRSMDKDPTRVLDPETRNSVIGDVFQDLTSTAHPGSALIVDPLLEAAGVLHARPQLVVLPRDPRLSPFGELGGMLGFMEERIEHRIPGTDKQQETEELFERLDQRGDEQVDARAYLRARLVDILVGDWDRHVDQWRWVRFHDSGEPVWRPVPRDRDQAFSRFDPIIPAVGEYYTKQLASFHGKYPAIEKLTFSGRFTDRRFLTSLSRRDWEEVTADVQSKITDAVISEAVHRLPEAMYRQAGAELERDLRARRDHLPDASREFYELLADQVDVRQPGDAGPIEVKRVAEGVDVKMRRGEETIFDRTFSPRETSELRLYAGAGEGRPIVDPEAAAAIPIRIASTRAPPIHDMPRDWGHDLLFIPELSFDSTRGLVPGALALLTHYGFEKTPFSSEMKFSAAFSTGTQRPRIEYSADLRTRLPLRGLFYIAYSGMDGGSFYGFGNETTQVNPNTAFYNLRQEKLVANALAEMPLIGPLRGRAGIFLEAVHTRSENVIAALQPYGAGWMTVPGAIAGLALQTRSGVLTAQRGFKLLADARYSPPWAGNDHPFAKLHGEASAALGAHVLTDVLLDLRVSGEKNFGQYPFFDAAYIGGAAFRSGLDIEAPFGGALLRGYDLNRFAGDASLVGNAELRVGLGKATVFLPLRYGVAGLGDVGRVFVDGQSSSRWHFGVGGGLWFAVFASAPGAQLATTMNAMVVRSDERTSFYFSGGFGL
;
A
#
# COMPACT_ATOMS: atom_id res chain seq x y z
N MET A 1 26.48 29.74 29.85
CA MET A 1 27.81 29.34 30.40
C MET A 1 28.55 28.68 29.24
N PHE A 2 29.47 29.45 28.61
CA PHE A 2 30.19 29.00 27.43
C PHE A 2 31.13 27.84 27.80
N ALA A 3 30.89 26.66 27.24
CA ALA A 3 31.83 25.56 27.31
C ALA A 3 32.95 25.83 26.31
N LEU A 4 34.16 26.02 26.79
CA LEU A 4 35.39 26.05 26.00
C LEU A 4 35.49 24.73 25.22
N ILE A 5 35.32 24.79 23.92
CA ILE A 5 35.67 23.66 23.02
C ILE A 5 37.20 23.71 22.90
N ALA A 6 37.88 22.81 23.60
CA ALA A 6 39.30 22.58 23.39
C ALA A 6 39.47 22.06 21.95
N THR A 7 40.03 22.86 21.08
CA THR A 7 40.44 22.50 19.73
C THR A 7 41.69 21.61 19.84
N PHE A 8 41.47 20.29 19.97
CA PHE A 8 42.53 19.33 19.78
C PHE A 8 42.82 19.22 18.29
N ALA A 9 44.07 19.17 17.91
CA ALA A 9 44.51 18.93 16.56
C ALA A 9 44.14 17.48 16.16
N LEU A 10 42.91 17.30 15.70
CA LEU A 10 42.46 16.04 15.10
C LEU A 10 43.20 15.84 13.78
N THR A 11 43.87 14.73 13.59
CA THR A 11 44.42 14.32 12.27
C THR A 11 43.25 14.21 11.31
N GLY A 12 43.23 15.09 10.29
CA GLY A 12 42.20 15.03 9.24
C GLY A 12 42.49 13.90 8.23
N ALA A 13 41.45 13.30 7.74
CA ALA A 13 41.53 12.39 6.60
C ALA A 13 40.66 12.90 5.46
N THR A 14 41.20 12.92 4.25
CA THR A 14 40.38 13.17 3.05
C THR A 14 39.69 11.90 2.66
N VAL A 15 38.35 11.91 2.66
CA VAL A 15 37.50 10.73 2.37
C VAL A 15 36.39 11.11 1.40
N VAL A 16 35.92 10.14 0.63
CA VAL A 16 34.71 10.27 -0.20
C VAL A 16 33.57 9.57 0.53
N PRO A 17 32.40 10.19 0.71
CA PRO A 17 31.26 9.54 1.38
C PRO A 17 30.95 8.16 0.79
N ASP A 18 30.66 8.10 -0.51
CA ASP A 18 30.67 6.83 -1.26
C ASP A 18 30.76 7.08 -2.77
N ALA A 19 31.80 6.53 -3.42
CA ALA A 19 32.01 6.67 -4.85
C ALA A 19 31.01 5.86 -5.71
N ARG A 20 30.27 4.89 -5.12
CA ARG A 20 29.27 4.06 -5.85
C ARG A 20 28.14 4.89 -6.45
N TYR A 21 27.82 6.03 -5.85
CA TYR A 21 26.73 6.89 -6.33
C TYR A 21 27.11 7.79 -7.51
N GLY A 22 28.33 7.67 -8.03
CA GLY A 22 28.74 8.29 -9.28
C GLY A 22 27.97 7.69 -10.47
N ALA A 23 27.44 8.56 -11.34
CA ALA A 23 26.60 8.10 -12.45
C ALA A 23 26.87 8.87 -13.73
N GLY A 24 26.79 8.16 -14.87
CA GLY A 24 26.89 8.74 -16.22
C GLY A 24 25.60 9.49 -16.63
N PRO A 25 25.64 10.24 -17.76
CA PRO A 25 24.53 11.10 -18.19
C PRO A 25 23.18 10.36 -18.38
N LEU A 26 23.19 9.19 -19.05
CA LEU A 26 21.97 8.41 -19.28
C LEU A 26 21.36 7.90 -17.98
N TYR A 27 22.20 7.44 -17.05
CA TYR A 27 21.74 6.98 -15.75
C TYR A 27 21.13 8.13 -14.95
N ARG A 28 21.78 9.31 -14.95
CA ARG A 28 21.23 10.52 -14.30
C ARG A 28 19.91 10.98 -14.92
N PHE A 29 19.71 10.81 -16.20
CA PHE A 29 18.44 11.12 -16.88
C PHE A 29 17.30 10.22 -16.36
N LEU A 30 17.56 8.94 -16.12
CA LEU A 30 16.54 7.98 -15.64
C LEU A 30 16.37 7.99 -14.13
N PHE A 31 17.49 8.00 -13.38
CA PHE A 31 17.52 7.84 -11.93
C PHE A 31 17.85 9.14 -11.18
N GLY A 32 18.14 10.22 -11.87
CA GLY A 32 18.35 11.54 -11.31
C GLY A 32 19.77 11.87 -10.91
N SER A 33 19.98 13.16 -10.72
CA SER A 33 21.22 13.73 -10.19
C SER A 33 21.20 13.91 -8.68
N GLN A 34 20.03 14.06 -8.07
CA GLN A 34 19.74 14.27 -6.64
C GLN A 34 20.96 14.84 -5.88
N TRP A 35 21.47 14.11 -4.86
CA TRP A 35 22.62 14.49 -4.07
C TRP A 35 23.92 13.74 -4.46
N ARG A 36 23.99 13.13 -5.64
CA ARG A 36 25.14 12.31 -6.10
C ARG A 36 26.47 13.08 -6.02
N ALA A 37 26.45 14.37 -6.35
CA ALA A 37 27.64 15.20 -6.23
C ALA A 37 28.13 15.31 -4.78
N ALA A 38 27.24 15.46 -3.81
CA ALA A 38 27.57 15.49 -2.38
C ALA A 38 28.05 14.12 -1.88
N TRP A 39 27.57 13.01 -2.43
CA TRP A 39 28.03 11.66 -2.11
C TRP A 39 29.40 11.33 -2.67
N THR A 40 29.80 11.92 -3.79
CA THR A 40 31.03 11.57 -4.52
C THR A 40 32.16 12.57 -4.40
N VAL A 41 31.92 13.72 -3.74
CA VAL A 41 32.95 14.74 -3.55
C VAL A 41 33.93 14.35 -2.42
N PRO A 42 35.24 14.44 -2.63
CA PRO A 42 36.21 14.31 -1.54
C PRO A 42 36.02 15.42 -0.50
N LEU A 43 36.02 15.06 0.76
CA LEU A 43 35.91 16.00 1.89
C LEU A 43 36.90 15.65 3.00
N ASP A 44 37.31 16.65 3.72
CA ASP A 44 38.15 16.49 4.90
C ASP A 44 37.27 16.29 6.13
N ALA A 45 37.53 15.24 6.89
CA ALA A 45 36.83 14.91 8.12
C ALA A 45 37.83 14.49 9.20
N PRO A 46 37.58 14.82 10.46
CA PRO A 46 38.43 14.44 11.57
C PRO A 46 38.39 12.92 11.79
N VAL A 47 39.56 12.34 12.04
CA VAL A 47 39.66 10.94 12.47
C VAL A 47 39.35 10.89 13.99
N LEU A 48 38.44 9.99 14.37
CA LEU A 48 38.04 9.83 15.78
C LEU A 48 39.22 9.27 16.61
N ASP A 49 39.65 10.04 17.59
CA ASP A 49 40.66 9.58 18.55
C ASP A 49 39.95 8.83 19.70
N LEU A 50 40.10 7.51 19.70
CA LEU A 50 39.47 6.67 20.72
C LEU A 50 40.07 6.82 22.12
N ASP A 51 41.26 7.36 22.24
CA ASP A 51 41.93 7.52 23.52
C ASP A 51 41.65 8.89 24.18
N GLN A 52 41.38 9.91 23.37
CA GLN A 52 41.17 11.27 23.87
C GLN A 52 39.71 11.72 23.86
N PHE A 53 38.91 11.26 22.92
CA PHE A 53 37.52 11.69 22.75
C PHE A 53 36.70 11.40 24.01
N ASP A 54 36.14 12.44 24.63
CA ASP A 54 35.31 12.37 25.85
C ASP A 54 35.96 11.57 27.01
N GLY A 55 37.26 11.67 27.18
CA GLY A 55 38.04 10.93 28.22
C GLY A 55 38.35 9.46 27.86
N GLY A 56 38.30 9.15 26.58
CA GLY A 56 38.56 7.80 26.03
C GLY A 56 37.29 6.99 25.75
N LEU A 57 37.24 6.36 24.61
CA LEU A 57 36.09 5.56 24.14
C LEU A 57 36.40 4.08 24.15
N LYS A 58 35.48 3.27 24.71
CA LYS A 58 35.48 1.81 24.62
C LYS A 58 34.31 1.36 23.79
N PRO A 59 34.55 0.67 22.68
CA PRO A 59 33.43 0.07 21.94
C PRO A 59 32.79 -1.06 22.75
N GLU A 60 31.46 -1.06 22.89
CA GLU A 60 30.74 -2.02 23.72
C GLU A 60 30.00 -3.06 22.86
N ARG A 61 29.27 -2.59 21.88
CA ARG A 61 28.44 -3.46 21.05
C ARG A 61 28.17 -2.85 19.70
N ARG A 62 27.97 -3.72 18.73
CA ARG A 62 27.36 -3.34 17.48
C ARG A 62 25.84 -3.23 17.71
N GLY A 63 25.28 -2.10 17.36
CA GLY A 63 23.84 -1.87 17.33
C GLY A 63 23.41 -1.59 15.91
N GLY A 64 22.17 -1.22 15.77
CA GLY A 64 21.65 -0.70 14.52
C GLY A 64 20.40 -1.43 14.05
N GLY A 65 19.61 -0.69 13.33
CA GLY A 65 18.53 -1.21 12.53
C GLY A 65 19.06 -2.02 11.33
N LEU A 66 18.16 -2.39 10.45
CA LEU A 66 18.46 -3.26 9.31
C LEU A 66 19.44 -2.63 8.29
N GLN A 67 19.52 -1.30 8.20
CA GLN A 67 20.22 -0.61 7.09
C GLN A 67 21.54 0.07 7.47
N THR A 68 21.65 0.65 8.67
CA THR A 68 22.81 1.46 9.11
C THR A 68 23.74 0.66 10.00
N ILE A 69 25.05 0.86 9.85
CA ILE A 69 26.04 0.32 10.78
C ILE A 69 26.17 1.27 11.98
N ASN A 70 25.87 0.76 13.18
CA ASN A 70 25.99 1.51 14.43
C ASN A 70 26.95 0.80 15.37
N VAL A 71 27.81 1.57 16.05
CA VAL A 71 28.67 1.09 17.13
C VAL A 71 28.43 1.95 18.36
N HIS A 72 28.13 1.30 19.47
CA HIS A 72 27.97 1.94 20.77
C HIS A 72 29.30 2.00 21.52
N PHE A 73 29.60 3.15 22.11
CA PHE A 73 30.80 3.39 22.88
C PHE A 73 30.42 3.87 24.27
N LYS A 74 31.20 3.46 25.25
CA LYS A 74 31.23 4.04 26.60
C LYS A 74 32.43 4.96 26.71
N SER A 75 32.24 6.20 27.11
CA SER A 75 33.34 7.14 27.33
C SER A 75 33.87 7.06 28.75
N GLY A 76 35.13 7.51 28.96
CA GLY A 76 35.74 7.65 30.27
C GLY A 76 34.98 8.61 31.20
N ASN A 77 34.24 9.56 30.65
CA ASN A 77 33.38 10.49 31.39
C ASN A 77 31.97 9.88 31.68
N GLY A 78 31.80 8.60 31.43
CA GLY A 78 30.57 7.87 31.72
C GLY A 78 29.42 8.15 30.75
N ARG A 79 29.67 8.77 29.60
CA ARG A 79 28.68 9.01 28.55
C ARG A 79 28.57 7.82 27.64
N THR A 80 27.39 7.68 26.98
CA THR A 80 27.18 6.72 25.92
C THR A 80 27.11 7.44 24.58
N TRP A 81 27.99 7.02 23.68
CA TRP A 81 28.07 7.55 22.33
C TRP A 81 27.70 6.48 21.31
N VAL A 82 27.16 6.90 20.18
CA VAL A 82 26.83 6.02 19.06
C VAL A 82 27.45 6.58 17.79
N PHE A 83 28.28 5.78 17.15
CA PHE A 83 28.68 6.03 15.78
C PHE A 83 27.60 5.46 14.84
N ARG A 84 27.23 6.25 13.85
CA ARG A 84 26.34 5.85 12.76
C ARG A 84 27.04 6.06 11.43
N SER A 85 27.12 5.01 10.60
CA SER A 85 27.67 5.16 9.25
C SER A 85 26.84 6.14 8.43
N MET A 86 27.50 6.97 7.61
CA MET A 86 26.85 7.87 6.66
C MET A 86 26.19 7.07 5.54
N ASP A 87 26.92 6.12 4.97
CA ASP A 87 26.40 5.20 3.98
C ASP A 87 25.54 4.10 4.62
N LYS A 88 24.53 3.65 3.87
CA LYS A 88 23.55 2.66 4.29
C LYS A 88 23.48 1.51 3.30
N ASP A 89 23.00 0.39 3.78
CA ASP A 89 22.66 -0.76 2.96
C ASP A 89 21.14 -1.04 3.07
N PRO A 90 20.31 -0.31 2.30
CA PRO A 90 18.86 -0.51 2.33
C PRO A 90 18.46 -1.88 1.76
N THR A 91 19.35 -2.57 1.08
CA THR A 91 19.05 -3.88 0.50
C THR A 91 18.90 -4.97 1.56
N ARG A 92 19.35 -4.73 2.79
CA ARG A 92 19.23 -5.70 3.90
C ARG A 92 17.80 -6.01 4.32
N VAL A 93 16.85 -5.13 4.02
CA VAL A 93 15.42 -5.37 4.26
C VAL A 93 14.79 -6.24 3.18
N LEU A 94 15.47 -6.40 2.04
CA LEU A 94 15.01 -7.22 0.93
C LEU A 94 15.38 -8.70 1.18
N ASP A 95 14.57 -9.59 0.63
CA ASP A 95 14.94 -11.00 0.58
C ASP A 95 16.25 -11.20 -0.23
N PRO A 96 17.01 -12.28 0.03
CA PRO A 96 18.33 -12.44 -0.59
C PRO A 96 18.31 -12.47 -2.13
N GLU A 97 17.19 -12.86 -2.73
CA GLU A 97 17.05 -12.94 -4.20
C GLU A 97 16.84 -11.56 -4.80
N THR A 98 15.96 -10.78 -4.21
CA THR A 98 15.72 -9.38 -4.60
C THR A 98 16.97 -8.52 -4.35
N ARG A 99 17.70 -8.77 -3.24
CA ARG A 99 18.94 -8.07 -2.92
C ARG A 99 20.01 -8.21 -4.00
N ASN A 100 20.16 -9.41 -4.56
CA ASN A 100 21.16 -9.71 -5.60
C ASN A 100 20.64 -9.46 -7.04
N SER A 101 19.69 -8.56 -7.20
CA SER A 101 19.06 -8.22 -8.47
C SER A 101 19.23 -6.74 -8.81
N VAL A 102 18.88 -6.35 -10.02
CA VAL A 102 18.81 -4.92 -10.42
C VAL A 102 17.86 -4.13 -9.48
N ILE A 103 16.83 -4.77 -8.89
CA ILE A 103 16.01 -4.11 -7.86
C ILE A 103 16.89 -3.80 -6.64
N GLY A 104 17.73 -4.73 -6.19
CA GLY A 104 18.68 -4.47 -5.11
C GLY A 104 19.62 -3.32 -5.44
N ASP A 105 20.18 -3.29 -6.68
CA ASP A 105 21.03 -2.19 -7.14
C ASP A 105 20.27 -0.85 -7.15
N VAL A 106 19.01 -0.84 -7.61
CA VAL A 106 18.16 0.35 -7.59
C VAL A 106 17.84 0.78 -6.15
N PHE A 107 17.54 -0.17 -5.26
CA PHE A 107 17.32 0.13 -3.85
C PHE A 107 18.56 0.70 -3.17
N GLN A 108 19.76 0.15 -3.48
CA GLN A 108 21.02 0.72 -2.99
C GLN A 108 21.23 2.13 -3.54
N ASP A 109 20.93 2.33 -4.81
CA ASP A 109 21.10 3.63 -5.48
C ASP A 109 20.14 4.70 -4.93
N LEU A 110 18.96 4.31 -4.43
CA LEU A 110 18.01 5.22 -3.75
C LEU A 110 18.64 5.90 -2.51
N THR A 111 19.72 5.37 -1.93
CA THR A 111 20.47 6.07 -0.89
C THR A 111 20.96 7.44 -1.37
N SER A 112 21.27 7.57 -2.66
CA SER A 112 21.70 8.85 -3.25
C SER A 112 20.61 9.93 -3.30
N THR A 113 19.34 9.55 -3.05
CA THR A 113 18.23 10.50 -2.96
C THR A 113 18.25 11.28 -1.65
N ALA A 114 18.84 10.73 -0.58
CA ALA A 114 19.02 11.39 0.71
C ALA A 114 20.34 12.19 0.75
N HIS A 115 20.32 13.36 1.39
CA HIS A 115 21.52 14.20 1.50
C HIS A 115 22.49 13.64 2.57
N PRO A 116 23.76 13.34 2.24
CA PRO A 116 24.67 12.69 3.20
C PRO A 116 24.98 13.52 4.44
N GLY A 117 24.91 14.85 4.36
CA GLY A 117 25.11 15.77 5.50
C GLY A 117 23.82 16.23 6.17
N SER A 118 22.67 15.60 5.93
CA SER A 118 21.37 16.03 6.46
C SER A 118 21.36 16.27 7.98
N ALA A 119 21.95 15.37 8.75
CA ALA A 119 22.01 15.47 10.21
C ALA A 119 22.72 16.74 10.69
N LEU A 120 23.78 17.19 9.99
CA LEU A 120 24.51 18.41 10.34
C LEU A 120 23.68 19.68 10.12
N ILE A 121 22.85 19.69 9.06
CA ILE A 121 21.99 20.85 8.73
C ILE A 121 20.82 20.91 9.71
N VAL A 122 20.24 19.76 10.09
CA VAL A 122 19.06 19.72 10.95
C VAL A 122 19.37 20.11 12.40
N ASP A 123 20.59 19.87 12.90
CA ASP A 123 21.05 20.19 14.28
C ASP A 123 20.79 21.66 14.68
N PRO A 124 21.28 22.70 13.99
CA PRO A 124 21.01 24.09 14.39
C PRO A 124 19.53 24.49 14.24
N LEU A 125 18.78 23.87 13.33
CA LEU A 125 17.35 24.14 13.17
C LEU A 125 16.56 23.62 14.38
N LEU A 126 16.89 22.43 14.89
CA LEU A 126 16.30 21.86 16.11
C LEU A 126 16.67 22.67 17.33
N GLU A 127 17.93 23.13 17.44
CA GLU A 127 18.39 23.98 18.53
C GLU A 127 17.63 25.30 18.55
N ALA A 128 17.54 25.99 17.42
CA ALA A 128 16.79 27.24 17.30
C ALA A 128 15.30 27.07 17.64
N ALA A 129 14.70 25.96 17.21
CA ALA A 129 13.31 25.63 17.55
C ALA A 129 13.12 25.22 19.01
N GLY A 130 14.19 24.97 19.78
CA GLY A 130 14.12 24.54 21.17
C GLY A 130 13.70 23.07 21.34
N VAL A 131 14.06 22.22 20.39
CA VAL A 131 13.77 20.77 20.42
C VAL A 131 14.95 20.04 21.05
N LEU A 132 14.68 19.15 22.00
CA LEU A 132 15.68 18.25 22.56
C LEU A 132 16.21 17.30 21.49
N HIS A 133 17.53 17.27 21.28
CA HIS A 133 18.14 16.39 20.25
C HIS A 133 19.61 16.13 20.54
N ALA A 134 20.14 15.05 19.96
CA ALA A 134 21.57 14.78 19.96
C ALA A 134 22.26 15.61 18.88
N ARG A 135 23.49 16.10 19.18
CA ARG A 135 24.31 16.84 18.22
C ARG A 135 25.22 15.91 17.46
N PRO A 136 25.08 15.78 16.13
CA PRO A 136 25.94 14.93 15.34
C PRO A 136 27.31 15.58 15.12
N GLN A 137 28.36 14.79 15.22
CA GLN A 137 29.74 15.19 14.91
C GLN A 137 30.24 14.30 13.78
N LEU A 138 30.64 14.92 12.66
CA LEU A 138 31.18 14.18 11.52
C LEU A 138 32.58 13.65 11.88
N VAL A 139 32.81 12.36 11.71
CA VAL A 139 34.06 11.71 12.00
C VAL A 139 34.37 10.53 11.05
N VAL A 140 35.66 10.20 10.94
CA VAL A 140 36.13 8.97 10.32
C VAL A 140 36.55 8.01 11.43
N LEU A 141 36.08 6.77 11.41
CA LEU A 141 36.54 5.77 12.37
C LEU A 141 38.03 5.40 12.10
N PRO A 142 38.86 5.35 13.17
CA PRO A 142 40.27 4.96 13.00
C PRO A 142 40.40 3.47 12.60
N ARG A 143 41.54 3.11 12.01
CA ARG A 143 41.92 1.71 11.87
C ARG A 143 42.51 1.19 13.16
N ASP A 144 41.67 0.81 14.10
CA ASP A 144 42.01 0.41 15.46
C ASP A 144 41.58 -1.03 15.73
N PRO A 145 42.46 -1.89 16.30
CA PRO A 145 42.13 -3.27 16.62
C PRO A 145 40.91 -3.42 17.54
N ARG A 146 40.63 -2.43 18.40
CA ARG A 146 39.47 -2.41 19.30
C ARG A 146 38.13 -2.45 18.53
N LEU A 147 38.13 -2.03 17.28
CA LEU A 147 36.93 -2.04 16.41
C LEU A 147 36.76 -3.37 15.67
N SER A 148 37.79 -4.19 15.55
CA SER A 148 37.78 -5.44 14.78
C SER A 148 36.65 -6.42 15.15
N PRO A 149 36.26 -6.57 16.46
CA PRO A 149 35.15 -7.43 16.83
C PRO A 149 33.79 -7.02 16.25
N PHE A 150 33.67 -5.77 15.78
CA PHE A 150 32.42 -5.20 15.26
C PHE A 150 32.36 -5.16 13.72
N GLY A 151 33.41 -5.61 13.04
CA GLY A 151 33.54 -5.71 11.59
C GLY A 151 34.62 -4.78 11.01
N GLU A 152 34.72 -4.70 9.69
CA GLU A 152 35.64 -3.82 8.99
C GLU A 152 35.10 -2.38 9.00
N LEU A 153 35.43 -1.63 10.07
CA LEU A 153 34.90 -0.28 10.29
C LEU A 153 35.94 0.81 10.06
N GLY A 154 37.23 0.45 9.97
CA GLY A 154 38.33 1.40 9.86
C GLY A 154 38.28 2.22 8.58
N GLY A 155 38.30 3.55 8.69
CA GLY A 155 38.14 4.48 7.57
C GLY A 155 36.69 4.83 7.22
N MET A 156 35.70 4.30 7.93
CA MET A 156 34.27 4.55 7.68
C MET A 156 33.91 5.98 8.13
N LEU A 157 33.28 6.72 7.22
CA LEU A 157 32.75 8.06 7.50
C LEU A 157 31.35 7.93 8.14
N GLY A 158 31.08 8.76 9.15
CA GLY A 158 29.79 8.76 9.83
C GLY A 158 29.66 9.84 10.88
N PHE A 159 28.67 9.70 11.72
CA PHE A 159 28.35 10.65 12.78
C PHE A 159 28.50 10.03 14.16
N MET A 160 29.16 10.74 15.07
CA MET A 160 29.14 10.47 16.51
C MET A 160 28.03 11.28 17.15
N GLU A 161 27.12 10.61 17.87
CA GLU A 161 26.02 11.22 18.61
C GLU A 161 26.03 10.75 20.08
N GLU A 162 25.84 11.67 20.99
CA GLU A 162 25.64 11.32 22.41
C GLU A 162 24.22 10.78 22.60
N ARG A 163 24.07 9.76 23.42
CA ARG A 163 22.76 9.28 23.90
C ARG A 163 22.30 10.21 25.03
N ILE A 164 21.82 11.39 24.65
CA ILE A 164 21.46 12.46 25.60
C ILE A 164 20.32 12.08 26.53
N GLU A 165 19.41 11.22 26.06
CA GLU A 165 18.23 10.74 26.80
C GLU A 165 18.58 10.09 28.15
N HIS A 166 19.84 9.70 28.35
CA HIS A 166 20.30 9.14 29.61
C HIS A 166 20.78 10.19 30.61
N ARG A 167 20.91 11.45 30.23
CA ARG A 167 21.58 12.50 31.01
C ARG A 167 20.93 13.89 30.96
N ILE A 168 19.73 14.01 30.46
CA ILE A 168 19.02 15.30 30.47
C ILE A 168 18.67 15.61 31.93
N PRO A 169 19.14 16.79 32.46
CA PRO A 169 18.81 17.17 33.82
C PRO A 169 17.30 17.27 34.03
N GLY A 170 16.83 16.84 35.21
CA GLY A 170 15.41 16.89 35.57
C GLY A 170 14.60 15.71 35.02
N THR A 171 15.24 14.73 34.36
CA THR A 171 14.59 13.54 33.90
C THR A 171 14.91 12.32 34.78
N ASP A 172 13.95 11.44 34.97
CA ASP A 172 14.09 10.23 35.78
C ASP A 172 13.86 8.93 34.98
N LYS A 173 13.26 9.05 33.82
CA LYS A 173 12.90 7.88 32.99
C LYS A 173 12.95 8.21 31.50
N GLN A 174 13.27 7.20 30.71
CA GLN A 174 13.16 7.20 29.25
C GLN A 174 12.35 6.02 28.78
N GLN A 175 11.68 6.19 27.61
CA GLN A 175 10.88 5.14 26.98
C GLN A 175 11.01 5.16 25.44
N GLU A 176 10.79 4.02 24.82
CA GLU A 176 10.47 3.92 23.40
C GLU A 176 9.01 4.26 23.16
N THR A 177 8.62 4.55 21.91
CA THR A 177 7.25 5.03 21.64
C THR A 177 6.18 4.02 22.00
N GLU A 178 6.42 2.74 21.74
CA GLU A 178 5.45 1.68 22.01
C GLU A 178 5.24 1.49 23.51
N GLU A 179 6.36 1.45 24.27
CA GLU A 179 6.30 1.39 25.71
C GLU A 179 5.58 2.61 26.33
N LEU A 180 5.78 3.80 25.71
CA LEU A 180 5.07 5.00 26.13
C LEU A 180 3.57 4.89 25.83
N PHE A 181 3.17 4.36 24.66
CA PHE A 181 1.75 4.15 24.34
C PHE A 181 1.08 3.22 25.35
N GLU A 182 1.70 2.08 25.65
CA GLU A 182 1.17 1.13 26.64
C GLU A 182 1.03 1.78 28.02
N ARG A 183 2.00 2.60 28.39
CA ARG A 183 2.03 3.31 29.64
C ARG A 183 0.90 4.35 29.75
N LEU A 184 0.72 5.17 28.71
CA LEU A 184 -0.35 6.18 28.65
C LEU A 184 -1.75 5.57 28.54
N ASP A 185 -1.87 4.35 27.98
CA ASP A 185 -3.14 3.63 27.98
C ASP A 185 -3.54 3.11 29.37
N GLN A 186 -2.58 3.01 30.29
CA GLN A 186 -2.83 2.56 31.68
C GLN A 186 -2.92 3.70 32.68
N ARG A 187 -2.21 4.80 32.43
CA ARG A 187 -1.97 5.88 33.39
C ARG A 187 -2.41 7.25 32.87
N GLY A 188 -3.40 7.84 33.49
CA GLY A 188 -3.87 9.20 33.21
C GLY A 188 -3.11 10.30 33.96
N ASP A 189 -2.20 9.93 34.91
CA ASP A 189 -1.32 10.86 35.62
C ASP A 189 -0.08 11.27 34.83
N GLU A 190 0.13 10.72 33.66
CA GLU A 190 1.26 11.02 32.78
C GLU A 190 0.74 11.56 31.45
N GLN A 191 1.38 12.61 30.96
CA GLN A 191 1.00 13.26 29.72
C GLN A 191 2.23 13.48 28.82
N VAL A 192 1.98 13.61 27.52
CA VAL A 192 2.99 14.07 26.56
C VAL A 192 2.88 15.57 26.41
N ASP A 193 4.03 16.26 26.39
CA ASP A 193 4.12 17.66 25.99
C ASP A 193 3.79 17.77 24.48
N ALA A 194 2.50 17.89 24.17
CA ALA A 194 2.00 17.94 22.80
C ALA A 194 2.56 19.15 22.03
N ARG A 195 2.80 20.30 22.71
CA ARG A 195 3.39 21.49 22.08
C ARG A 195 4.86 21.26 21.72
N ALA A 196 5.61 20.59 22.59
CA ALA A 196 6.99 20.21 22.29
C ALA A 196 7.06 19.18 21.15
N TYR A 197 6.12 18.23 21.11
CA TYR A 197 6.05 17.28 20.03
C TYR A 197 5.67 17.95 18.69
N LEU A 198 4.67 18.82 18.67
CA LEU A 198 4.32 19.60 17.48
C LEU A 198 5.50 20.41 16.96
N ARG A 199 6.25 21.05 17.85
CA ARG A 199 7.46 21.82 17.52
C ARG A 199 8.49 20.96 16.77
N ALA A 200 8.75 19.74 17.25
CA ALA A 200 9.64 18.80 16.59
C ALA A 200 9.10 18.37 15.21
N ARG A 201 7.79 18.10 15.11
CA ARG A 201 7.15 17.75 13.84
C ARG A 201 7.18 18.87 12.81
N LEU A 202 7.04 20.12 13.22
CA LEU A 202 7.17 21.28 12.32
C LEU A 202 8.58 21.40 11.74
N VAL A 203 9.62 21.08 12.52
CA VAL A 203 10.99 21.00 11.99
C VAL A 203 11.12 19.83 11.01
N ASP A 204 10.54 18.64 11.29
CA ASP A 204 10.52 17.51 10.35
C ASP A 204 9.87 17.90 9.02
N ILE A 205 8.72 18.58 9.08
CA ILE A 205 8.00 19.09 7.90
C ILE A 205 8.87 20.09 7.14
N LEU A 206 9.52 21.04 7.85
CA LEU A 206 10.38 22.04 7.23
C LEU A 206 11.52 21.42 6.43
N VAL A 207 12.21 20.41 6.98
CA VAL A 207 13.35 19.76 6.34
C VAL A 207 12.95 18.61 5.40
N GLY A 208 11.67 18.30 5.32
CA GLY A 208 11.14 17.23 4.46
C GLY A 208 11.50 15.82 4.94
N ASP A 209 11.64 15.63 6.24
CA ASP A 209 11.91 14.31 6.83
C ASP A 209 10.63 13.49 6.91
N TRP A 210 10.38 12.67 5.90
CA TRP A 210 9.20 11.85 5.75
C TRP A 210 9.23 10.56 6.58
N ASP A 211 10.39 10.11 7.06
CA ASP A 211 10.56 8.80 7.71
C ASP A 211 10.44 8.88 9.23
N ARG A 212 9.42 9.58 9.74
CA ARG A 212 9.22 9.84 11.18
C ARG A 212 8.33 8.79 11.86
N HIS A 213 8.61 7.49 11.62
CA HIS A 213 7.90 6.38 12.25
C HIS A 213 8.20 6.26 13.76
N VAL A 214 7.49 5.38 14.44
CA VAL A 214 7.52 5.24 15.92
C VAL A 214 8.92 5.06 16.51
N ASP A 215 9.81 4.32 15.83
CA ASP A 215 11.18 4.04 16.33
C ASP A 215 12.12 5.26 16.24
N GLN A 216 11.73 6.29 15.50
CA GLN A 216 12.52 7.52 15.33
C GLN A 216 12.42 8.46 16.53
N TRP A 217 11.79 8.02 17.60
CA TRP A 217 11.60 8.82 18.80
C TRP A 217 12.11 8.11 20.03
N ARG A 218 12.61 8.93 20.99
CA ARG A 218 12.78 8.56 22.40
C ARG A 218 12.03 9.59 23.23
N TRP A 219 11.54 9.16 24.35
CA TRP A 219 10.73 9.99 25.24
C TRP A 219 11.39 10.05 26.59
N VAL A 220 11.52 11.27 27.14
CA VAL A 220 12.12 11.53 28.45
C VAL A 220 11.08 12.17 29.35
N ARG A 221 11.04 11.71 30.59
CA ARG A 221 10.06 12.16 31.57
C ARG A 221 10.63 13.24 32.46
N PHE A 222 9.91 14.38 32.55
CA PHE A 222 10.20 15.49 33.40
C PHE A 222 9.22 15.58 34.56
N HIS A 223 9.60 16.24 35.66
CA HIS A 223 8.78 16.52 36.84
C HIS A 223 8.73 18.02 37.16
N ASP A 224 8.75 18.87 36.15
CA ASP A 224 8.95 20.34 36.34
C ASP A 224 7.75 21.03 37.03
N SER A 225 6.53 20.45 36.97
CA SER A 225 5.28 21.08 37.45
C SER A 225 4.45 20.22 38.38
N GLY A 226 5.02 19.19 38.95
CA GLY A 226 4.33 18.28 39.88
C GLY A 226 3.85 16.99 39.24
N GLU A 227 3.27 17.03 38.03
CA GLU A 227 2.93 15.81 37.27
C GLU A 227 4.00 15.44 36.26
N PRO A 228 4.15 14.13 35.97
CA PRO A 228 5.13 13.66 35.01
C PRO A 228 4.73 14.00 33.58
N VAL A 229 5.60 14.71 32.86
CA VAL A 229 5.41 15.09 31.45
C VAL A 229 6.50 14.50 30.58
N TRP A 230 6.09 13.82 29.52
CA TRP A 230 7.00 13.22 28.54
C TRP A 230 7.30 14.18 27.40
N ARG A 231 8.58 14.41 27.14
CA ARG A 231 9.05 15.23 26.01
C ARG A 231 9.77 14.39 24.96
N PRO A 232 9.59 14.71 23.66
CA PRO A 232 10.21 13.97 22.57
C PRO A 232 11.69 14.29 22.42
N VAL A 233 12.47 13.27 22.10
CA VAL A 233 13.85 13.37 21.61
C VAL A 233 13.88 12.69 20.24
N PRO A 234 13.81 13.46 19.15
CA PRO A 234 13.88 12.92 17.80
C PRO A 234 15.26 12.36 17.50
N ARG A 235 15.29 11.25 16.78
CA ARG A 235 16.50 10.54 16.36
C ARG A 235 16.48 10.34 14.85
N ASP A 236 17.64 10.03 14.30
CA ASP A 236 17.83 9.73 12.89
C ASP A 236 17.25 10.81 11.95
N ARG A 237 18.11 11.48 11.20
CA ARG A 237 17.73 12.61 10.35
C ARG A 237 18.17 12.40 8.90
N ASP A 238 18.41 11.17 8.54
CA ASP A 238 19.01 10.81 7.29
C ASP A 238 18.07 10.89 6.08
N GLN A 239 16.75 10.96 6.31
CA GLN A 239 15.78 11.16 5.24
C GLN A 239 15.38 12.61 5.01
N ALA A 240 15.91 13.55 5.84
CA ALA A 240 15.75 14.96 5.57
C ALA A 240 16.39 15.33 4.22
N PHE A 241 15.75 16.25 3.49
CA PHE A 241 16.17 16.73 2.17
C PHE A 241 16.14 15.66 1.07
N SER A 242 15.44 14.56 1.23
CA SER A 242 15.35 13.50 0.21
C SER A 242 14.68 13.97 -1.09
N ARG A 243 15.17 13.53 -2.25
CA ARG A 243 14.65 13.87 -3.58
C ARG A 243 14.44 12.63 -4.43
N PHE A 244 13.25 12.47 -4.97
CA PHE A 244 12.82 11.29 -5.75
C PHE A 244 12.51 11.64 -7.21
N ASP A 245 13.25 12.56 -7.81
CA ASP A 245 13.11 12.93 -9.22
C ASP A 245 14.30 12.39 -10.06
N PRO A 246 14.26 12.30 -11.43
CA PRO A 246 13.13 12.72 -12.25
C PRO A 246 12.15 11.59 -12.66
N ILE A 247 12.60 10.38 -13.08
CA ILE A 247 11.72 9.37 -13.71
C ILE A 247 11.52 8.17 -12.80
N ILE A 248 12.55 7.34 -12.60
CA ILE A 248 12.41 6.08 -11.84
C ILE A 248 12.12 6.35 -10.37
N PRO A 249 12.84 7.27 -9.66
CA PRO A 249 12.48 7.62 -8.30
C PRO A 249 11.08 8.24 -8.16
N ALA A 250 10.65 9.08 -9.12
CA ALA A 250 9.32 9.67 -9.11
C ALA A 250 8.20 8.63 -9.28
N VAL A 251 8.42 7.58 -10.07
CA VAL A 251 7.51 6.42 -10.12
C VAL A 251 7.46 5.73 -8.75
N GLY A 252 8.61 5.52 -8.10
CA GLY A 252 8.68 5.00 -6.74
C GLY A 252 7.92 5.88 -5.73
N GLU A 253 8.10 7.21 -5.79
CA GLU A 253 7.37 8.18 -4.97
C GLU A 253 5.85 8.15 -5.22
N TYR A 254 5.44 7.95 -6.47
CA TYR A 254 4.02 7.85 -6.82
C TYR A 254 3.35 6.63 -6.20
N TYR A 255 4.01 5.45 -6.25
CA TYR A 255 3.45 4.21 -5.74
C TYR A 255 3.70 3.99 -4.25
N THR A 256 4.55 4.79 -3.60
CA THR A 256 4.91 4.65 -2.19
C THR A 256 4.42 5.86 -1.41
N LYS A 257 3.37 5.67 -0.61
CA LYS A 257 2.64 6.77 0.02
C LYS A 257 3.49 7.67 0.91
N GLN A 258 4.49 7.13 1.58
CA GLN A 258 5.34 7.88 2.50
C GLN A 258 6.51 8.62 1.84
N LEU A 259 6.88 8.31 0.60
CA LEU A 259 7.98 9.01 -0.04
C LEU A 259 7.55 10.42 -0.45
N ALA A 260 8.35 11.41 -0.08
CA ALA A 260 8.07 12.82 -0.34
C ALA A 260 9.35 13.58 -0.69
N SER A 261 9.39 14.17 -1.89
CA SER A 261 10.53 14.94 -2.37
C SER A 261 10.67 16.31 -1.67
N PHE A 262 11.91 16.68 -1.33
CA PHE A 262 12.26 17.98 -0.80
C PHE A 262 12.58 18.98 -1.91
N HIS A 263 11.82 20.06 -1.95
CA HIS A 263 12.02 21.25 -2.79
C HIS A 263 11.55 22.49 -2.04
N GLY A 264 11.73 23.69 -2.59
CA GLY A 264 11.26 24.93 -1.98
C GLY A 264 9.73 24.99 -1.79
N LYS A 265 8.96 24.17 -2.50
CA LYS A 265 7.51 23.95 -2.27
C LYS A 265 7.30 22.67 -1.47
N TYR A 266 6.29 22.67 -0.62
CA TYR A 266 5.87 21.46 0.08
C TYR A 266 5.19 20.47 -0.87
N PRO A 267 5.48 19.16 -0.77
CA PRO A 267 4.63 18.12 -1.32
C PRO A 267 3.31 18.07 -0.54
N ALA A 268 2.38 17.20 -0.94
CA ALA A 268 1.18 16.93 -0.14
C ALA A 268 1.57 16.54 1.30
N ILE A 269 1.05 17.26 2.28
CA ILE A 269 1.41 17.10 3.70
C ILE A 269 1.05 15.70 4.21
N GLU A 270 -0.02 15.10 3.68
CA GLU A 270 -0.37 13.71 4.00
C GLU A 270 0.78 12.73 3.69
N LYS A 271 1.48 12.87 2.56
CA LYS A 271 2.65 12.04 2.22
C LYS A 271 3.78 12.24 3.21
N LEU A 272 4.13 13.50 3.46
CA LEU A 272 5.24 13.88 4.32
C LEU A 272 5.04 13.44 5.78
N THR A 273 3.80 13.36 6.24
CA THR A 273 3.45 12.98 7.62
C THR A 273 3.02 11.53 7.78
N PHE A 274 2.91 10.78 6.68
CA PHE A 274 2.33 9.44 6.69
C PHE A 274 3.06 8.44 7.62
N SER A 275 4.38 8.46 7.67
CA SER A 275 5.15 7.58 8.55
C SER A 275 4.91 7.88 10.04
N GLY A 276 4.70 9.15 10.40
CA GLY A 276 4.43 9.62 11.77
C GLY A 276 2.97 9.50 12.22
N ARG A 277 2.06 9.07 11.36
CA ARG A 277 0.61 9.12 11.57
C ARG A 277 0.11 8.58 12.90
N PHE A 278 0.72 7.54 13.44
CA PHE A 278 0.30 6.91 14.71
C PHE A 278 0.65 7.79 15.91
N THR A 279 1.86 8.34 15.93
CA THR A 279 2.30 9.28 16.97
C THR A 279 1.59 10.62 16.85
N ASP A 280 1.41 11.11 15.62
CA ASP A 280 0.73 12.38 15.36
C ASP A 280 -0.72 12.35 15.83
N ARG A 281 -1.49 11.32 15.45
CA ARG A 281 -2.89 11.13 15.88
C ARG A 281 -3.01 10.87 17.39
N ARG A 282 -1.99 10.30 18.03
CA ARG A 282 -2.03 10.03 19.48
C ARG A 282 -1.68 11.24 20.30
N PHE A 283 -0.66 12.00 19.91
CA PHE A 283 -0.07 13.03 20.78
C PHE A 283 -0.54 14.46 20.48
N LEU A 284 -1.06 14.73 19.28
CA LEU A 284 -1.50 16.07 18.90
C LEU A 284 -3.00 16.31 19.08
N THR A 285 -3.75 15.31 19.52
CA THR A 285 -5.21 15.36 19.67
C THR A 285 -5.67 16.42 20.68
N SER A 286 -4.88 16.72 21.70
CA SER A 286 -5.23 17.71 22.73
C SER A 286 -5.08 19.17 22.27
N LEU A 287 -4.35 19.44 21.19
CA LEU A 287 -4.06 20.79 20.73
C LEU A 287 -5.20 21.37 19.88
N SER A 288 -5.64 22.58 20.23
CA SER A 288 -6.55 23.37 19.42
C SER A 288 -5.87 24.02 18.20
N ARG A 289 -6.64 24.55 17.24
CA ARG A 289 -6.12 25.35 16.11
C ARG A 289 -5.24 26.49 16.60
N ARG A 290 -5.66 27.17 17.67
CA ARG A 290 -4.89 28.27 18.26
C ARG A 290 -3.52 27.82 18.78
N ASP A 291 -3.46 26.67 19.46
CA ASP A 291 -2.18 26.11 19.92
C ASP A 291 -1.23 25.84 18.75
N TRP A 292 -1.76 25.30 17.64
CA TRP A 292 -0.99 25.06 16.43
C TRP A 292 -0.45 26.36 15.83
N GLU A 293 -1.28 27.38 15.70
CA GLU A 293 -0.89 28.70 15.18
C GLU A 293 0.19 29.33 16.04
N GLU A 294 0.06 29.29 17.37
CA GLU A 294 1.03 29.81 18.32
C GLU A 294 2.39 29.10 18.21
N VAL A 295 2.39 27.74 18.20
CA VAL A 295 3.62 26.96 18.08
C VAL A 295 4.27 27.17 16.71
N THR A 296 3.48 27.26 15.66
CA THR A 296 3.97 27.48 14.29
C THR A 296 4.63 28.85 14.15
N ALA A 297 4.00 29.89 14.67
CA ALA A 297 4.54 31.24 14.66
C ALA A 297 5.85 31.34 15.45
N ASP A 298 5.93 30.68 16.60
CA ASP A 298 7.14 30.62 17.41
C ASP A 298 8.29 29.92 16.66
N VAL A 299 8.04 28.74 16.06
CA VAL A 299 9.04 28.00 15.26
C VAL A 299 9.50 28.84 14.07
N GLN A 300 8.55 29.42 13.30
CA GLN A 300 8.86 30.24 12.13
C GLN A 300 9.72 31.46 12.50
N SER A 301 9.39 32.12 13.58
CA SER A 301 10.13 33.31 14.04
C SER A 301 11.56 33.03 14.49
N LYS A 302 11.81 31.83 15.02
CA LYS A 302 13.13 31.41 15.52
C LYS A 302 14.04 30.91 14.41
N ILE A 303 13.49 30.35 13.33
CA ILE A 303 14.25 29.87 12.16
C ILE A 303 14.48 31.03 11.20
N THR A 304 15.36 31.94 11.60
CA THR A 304 15.74 33.13 10.82
C THR A 304 16.63 32.76 9.62
N ASP A 305 16.83 33.72 8.70
CA ASP A 305 17.78 33.56 7.58
C ASP A 305 19.21 33.27 8.07
N ALA A 306 19.61 33.86 9.22
CA ALA A 306 20.91 33.63 9.84
C ALA A 306 21.01 32.18 10.35
N VAL A 307 19.97 31.64 10.99
CA VAL A 307 19.92 30.25 11.45
C VAL A 307 19.97 29.29 10.29
N ILE A 308 19.22 29.55 9.19
CA ILE A 308 19.26 28.71 7.99
C ILE A 308 20.65 28.72 7.36
N SER A 309 21.28 29.89 7.22
CA SER A 309 22.63 30.00 6.68
C SER A 309 23.63 29.28 7.56
N GLU A 310 23.61 29.48 8.89
CA GLU A 310 24.46 28.76 9.85
C GLU A 310 24.27 27.24 9.71
N ALA A 311 23.02 26.78 9.64
CA ALA A 311 22.68 25.35 9.52
C ALA A 311 23.30 24.72 8.27
N VAL A 312 23.16 25.37 7.12
CA VAL A 312 23.70 24.83 5.86
C VAL A 312 25.23 24.92 5.81
N HIS A 313 25.84 25.94 6.46
CA HIS A 313 27.31 26.04 6.59
C HIS A 313 27.93 25.04 7.57
N ARG A 314 27.13 24.24 8.31
CA ARG A 314 27.64 23.06 9.04
C ARG A 314 28.10 21.94 8.10
N LEU A 315 27.72 21.98 6.85
CA LEU A 315 28.27 21.06 5.86
C LEU A 315 29.76 21.27 5.65
N PRO A 316 30.54 20.20 5.40
CA PRO A 316 31.87 20.35 4.87
C PRO A 316 31.86 21.24 3.62
N GLU A 317 32.86 22.11 3.47
CA GLU A 317 32.95 23.13 2.42
C GLU A 317 32.76 22.52 1.02
N ALA A 318 33.29 21.30 0.78
CA ALA A 318 33.14 20.61 -0.48
C ALA A 318 31.69 20.22 -0.79
N MET A 319 30.90 19.83 0.23
CA MET A 319 29.46 19.56 0.08
C MET A 319 28.66 20.85 -0.07
N TYR A 320 28.99 21.89 0.73
CA TYR A 320 28.30 23.18 0.63
C TYR A 320 28.39 23.75 -0.80
N ARG A 321 29.57 23.68 -1.43
CA ARG A 321 29.75 24.15 -2.82
C ARG A 321 28.87 23.41 -3.83
N GLN A 322 28.48 22.19 -3.56
CA GLN A 322 27.60 21.40 -4.46
C GLN A 322 26.12 21.76 -4.32
N ALA A 323 25.64 22.05 -3.11
CA ALA A 323 24.21 22.12 -2.81
C ALA A 323 23.80 23.27 -1.88
N GLY A 324 24.75 23.95 -1.19
CA GLY A 324 24.46 24.87 -0.10
C GLY A 324 23.50 26.00 -0.47
N ALA A 325 23.78 26.72 -1.55
CA ALA A 325 22.95 27.84 -1.99
C ALA A 325 21.51 27.39 -2.36
N GLU A 326 21.35 26.20 -2.91
CA GLU A 326 20.04 25.63 -3.23
C GLU A 326 19.28 25.25 -1.95
N LEU A 327 19.93 24.58 -1.02
CA LEU A 327 19.35 24.21 0.28
C LEU A 327 18.91 25.44 1.08
N GLU A 328 19.74 26.49 1.16
CA GLU A 328 19.36 27.73 1.82
C GLU A 328 18.12 28.38 1.19
N ARG A 329 18.09 28.49 -0.15
CA ARG A 329 16.94 29.04 -0.87
C ARG A 329 15.66 28.24 -0.60
N ASP A 330 15.75 26.91 -0.67
CA ASP A 330 14.59 26.02 -0.50
C ASP A 330 14.11 26.00 0.96
N LEU A 331 15.02 26.04 1.94
CA LEU A 331 14.67 26.16 3.35
C LEU A 331 14.00 27.49 3.68
N ARG A 332 14.49 28.63 3.15
CA ARG A 332 13.83 29.94 3.32
C ARG A 332 12.41 29.92 2.74
N ALA A 333 12.26 29.42 1.51
CA ALA A 333 10.94 29.31 0.89
C ALA A 333 9.99 28.45 1.73
N ARG A 334 10.44 27.31 2.23
CA ARG A 334 9.62 26.43 3.09
C ARG A 334 9.31 27.05 4.44
N ARG A 335 10.26 27.74 5.08
CA ARG A 335 9.99 28.48 6.32
C ARG A 335 8.90 29.54 6.13
N ASP A 336 8.95 30.26 5.02
CA ASP A 336 7.98 31.31 4.71
C ASP A 336 6.57 30.74 4.53
N HIS A 337 6.45 29.54 3.99
CA HIS A 337 5.20 28.80 3.80
C HIS A 337 4.89 27.76 4.91
N LEU A 338 5.65 27.74 6.00
CA LEU A 338 5.43 26.82 7.12
C LEU A 338 4.03 26.95 7.74
N PRO A 339 3.44 28.16 7.88
CA PRO A 339 2.08 28.31 8.38
C PRO A 339 1.02 27.61 7.52
N ASP A 340 1.18 27.61 6.20
CA ASP A 340 0.26 26.92 5.28
C ASP A 340 0.38 25.40 5.43
N ALA A 341 1.61 24.89 5.48
CA ALA A 341 1.87 23.47 5.70
C ALA A 341 1.37 22.98 7.07
N SER A 342 1.56 23.78 8.10
CA SER A 342 1.06 23.50 9.46
C SER A 342 -0.46 23.47 9.52
N ARG A 343 -1.14 24.39 8.84
CA ARG A 343 -2.59 24.42 8.73
C ARG A 343 -3.13 23.17 8.02
N GLU A 344 -2.54 22.78 6.88
CA GLU A 344 -2.90 21.56 6.18
C GLU A 344 -2.70 20.31 7.07
N PHE A 345 -1.61 20.27 7.85
CA PHE A 345 -1.34 19.17 8.78
C PHE A 345 -2.36 19.13 9.92
N TYR A 346 -2.74 20.29 10.49
CA TYR A 346 -3.80 20.38 11.47
C TYR A 346 -5.12 19.86 10.92
N GLU A 347 -5.53 20.31 9.74
CA GLU A 347 -6.79 19.93 9.10
C GLU A 347 -6.85 18.43 8.81
N LEU A 348 -5.74 17.83 8.40
CA LEU A 348 -5.61 16.38 8.21
C LEU A 348 -5.87 15.59 9.51
N LEU A 349 -5.36 16.08 10.64
CA LEU A 349 -5.52 15.40 11.94
C LEU A 349 -6.84 15.75 12.62
N ALA A 350 -7.37 16.94 12.38
CA ALA A 350 -8.61 17.42 12.99
C ALA A 350 -9.87 16.83 12.36
N ASP A 351 -9.79 16.31 11.12
CA ASP A 351 -10.94 15.74 10.42
C ASP A 351 -11.52 14.53 11.17
N GLN A 352 -10.70 13.56 11.54
CA GLN A 352 -11.10 12.35 12.23
C GLN A 352 -10.23 12.15 13.48
N VAL A 353 -10.81 12.38 14.64
CA VAL A 353 -10.06 12.50 15.89
C VAL A 353 -10.26 11.29 16.79
N ASP A 354 -9.13 10.71 17.24
CA ASP A 354 -9.11 9.60 18.20
C ASP A 354 -8.95 10.14 19.62
N VAL A 355 -9.91 9.84 20.51
CA VAL A 355 -9.85 10.14 21.94
C VAL A 355 -9.75 8.83 22.71
N ARG A 356 -8.68 8.66 23.49
CA ARG A 356 -8.39 7.42 24.21
C ARG A 356 -8.47 7.63 25.70
N GLN A 357 -9.17 6.74 26.37
CA GLN A 357 -9.33 6.74 27.82
C GLN A 357 -8.22 5.92 28.47
N PRO A 358 -7.38 6.51 29.35
CA PRO A 358 -6.47 5.74 30.20
C PRO A 358 -7.21 4.80 31.16
N GLY A 359 -6.56 3.73 31.57
CA GLY A 359 -7.18 2.69 32.42
C GLY A 359 -7.61 3.16 33.80
N ASP A 360 -7.00 4.22 34.33
CA ASP A 360 -7.30 4.83 35.63
C ASP A 360 -8.16 6.11 35.53
N ALA A 361 -8.61 6.46 34.34
CA ALA A 361 -9.48 7.60 34.10
C ALA A 361 -10.96 7.26 34.22
N GLY A 362 -11.75 8.25 34.62
CA GLY A 362 -13.23 8.21 34.56
C GLY A 362 -13.73 8.17 33.09
N PRO A 363 -15.06 8.09 32.88
CA PRO A 363 -15.63 8.00 31.56
C PRO A 363 -15.32 9.22 30.70
N ILE A 364 -15.25 9.02 29.37
CA ILE A 364 -15.19 10.12 28.39
C ILE A 364 -16.58 10.76 28.38
N GLU A 365 -16.67 12.01 28.80
CA GLU A 365 -17.90 12.82 28.72
C GLU A 365 -17.90 13.61 27.43
N VAL A 366 -18.98 13.54 26.66
CA VAL A 366 -19.16 14.26 25.40
C VAL A 366 -20.43 15.05 25.44
N LYS A 367 -20.35 16.38 25.35
CA LYS A 367 -21.46 17.31 25.50
C LYS A 367 -21.57 18.29 24.34
N ARG A 368 -22.80 18.69 23.99
CA ARG A 368 -23.02 19.77 23.04
C ARG A 368 -22.78 21.11 23.73
N VAL A 369 -21.99 21.98 23.09
CA VAL A 369 -21.75 23.36 23.50
C VAL A 369 -22.00 24.32 22.33
N ALA A 370 -22.02 25.62 22.58
CA ALA A 370 -22.35 26.60 21.53
C ALA A 370 -21.36 26.54 20.36
N GLU A 371 -20.08 26.36 20.63
CA GLU A 371 -18.99 26.37 19.65
C GLU A 371 -18.81 25.00 18.96
N GLY A 372 -19.37 23.92 19.53
CA GLY A 372 -19.14 22.57 18.96
C GLY A 372 -19.51 21.44 19.89
N VAL A 373 -18.62 20.48 20.01
CA VAL A 373 -18.74 19.30 20.88
C VAL A 373 -17.57 19.30 21.85
N ASP A 374 -17.90 19.44 23.14
CA ASP A 374 -16.92 19.39 24.23
C ASP A 374 -16.65 17.93 24.62
N VAL A 375 -15.38 17.56 24.73
CA VAL A 375 -14.96 16.23 25.18
C VAL A 375 -14.06 16.38 26.38
N LYS A 376 -14.47 15.77 27.49
CA LYS A 376 -13.78 15.88 28.77
C LYS A 376 -13.52 14.51 29.39
N MET A 377 -12.37 14.35 30.01
CA MET A 377 -12.01 13.22 30.86
C MET A 377 -11.41 13.69 32.16
N ARG A 378 -11.71 12.96 33.23
CA ARG A 378 -11.22 13.23 34.58
C ARG A 378 -10.59 11.99 35.19
N ARG A 379 -9.65 12.21 36.09
CA ARG A 379 -9.09 11.24 37.02
C ARG A 379 -9.36 11.74 38.44
N GLY A 380 -10.36 11.18 39.11
CA GLY A 380 -10.86 11.78 40.31
C GLY A 380 -11.42 13.20 40.06
N GLU A 381 -10.86 14.21 40.72
CA GLU A 381 -11.26 15.60 40.52
C GLU A 381 -10.43 16.31 39.43
N GLU A 382 -9.34 15.73 39.01
CA GLU A 382 -8.43 16.29 38.03
C GLU A 382 -8.95 16.10 36.59
N THR A 383 -8.91 17.17 35.79
CA THR A 383 -9.22 17.12 34.36
C THR A 383 -7.96 16.79 33.58
N ILE A 384 -7.91 15.60 32.98
CA ILE A 384 -6.75 15.10 32.19
C ILE A 384 -6.93 15.34 30.70
N PHE A 385 -8.14 15.59 30.22
CA PHE A 385 -8.41 15.98 28.85
C PHE A 385 -9.61 16.92 28.80
N ASP A 386 -9.49 18.03 28.09
CA ASP A 386 -10.55 19.02 27.89
C ASP A 386 -10.37 19.70 26.55
N ARG A 387 -11.24 19.40 25.57
CA ARG A 387 -11.17 20.00 24.25
C ARG A 387 -12.53 20.11 23.59
N THR A 388 -12.81 21.29 23.02
CA THR A 388 -13.98 21.51 22.18
C THR A 388 -13.62 21.31 20.69
N PHE A 389 -14.40 20.47 20.01
CA PHE A 389 -14.27 20.14 18.59
C PHE A 389 -15.34 20.87 17.78
N SER A 390 -14.92 21.55 16.73
CA SER A 390 -15.83 22.26 15.82
C SER A 390 -16.33 21.33 14.72
N PRO A 391 -17.66 21.27 14.43
CA PRO A 391 -18.19 20.52 13.28
C PRO A 391 -17.70 21.00 11.91
N ARG A 392 -17.04 22.18 11.86
CA ARG A 392 -16.44 22.71 10.63
C ARG A 392 -15.06 22.12 10.37
N GLU A 393 -14.43 21.52 11.38
CA GLU A 393 -13.05 20.99 11.35
C GLU A 393 -13.04 19.46 11.55
N THR A 394 -14.00 18.93 12.33
CA THR A 394 -14.05 17.54 12.73
C THR A 394 -15.30 16.86 12.15
N SER A 395 -15.08 15.91 11.26
CA SER A 395 -16.13 15.10 10.63
C SER A 395 -16.50 13.87 11.46
N GLU A 396 -15.60 13.37 12.34
CA GLU A 396 -15.83 12.19 13.16
C GLU A 396 -14.98 12.22 14.45
N LEU A 397 -15.62 11.89 15.58
CA LEU A 397 -14.95 11.62 16.86
C LEU A 397 -14.96 10.12 17.14
N ARG A 398 -13.81 9.56 17.49
CA ARG A 398 -13.60 8.14 17.77
C ARG A 398 -13.16 7.96 19.21
N LEU A 399 -13.99 7.31 20.01
CA LEU A 399 -13.78 7.12 21.43
C LEU A 399 -13.30 5.70 21.69
N TYR A 400 -12.11 5.56 22.22
CA TYR A 400 -11.53 4.29 22.64
C TYR A 400 -11.63 4.19 24.16
N ALA A 401 -12.61 3.44 24.65
CA ALA A 401 -12.75 3.16 26.08
C ALA A 401 -11.56 2.30 26.57
N GLY A 402 -10.98 2.71 27.68
CA GLY A 402 -9.92 1.94 28.36
C GLY A 402 -10.49 0.74 29.12
N ALA A 403 -9.61 0.02 29.82
CA ALA A 403 -10.02 -1.02 30.78
C ALA A 403 -10.64 -0.44 32.07
N GLY A 404 -10.72 0.88 32.19
CA GLY A 404 -11.21 1.61 33.36
C GLY A 404 -12.74 1.61 33.53
N GLU A 405 -13.19 2.19 34.60
CA GLU A 405 -14.60 2.25 34.96
C GLU A 405 -15.38 3.26 34.11
N GLY A 406 -16.25 2.76 33.28
CA GLY A 406 -17.29 3.55 32.62
C GLY A 406 -17.23 3.60 31.10
N ARG A 407 -18.38 3.35 30.48
CA ARG A 407 -18.57 3.60 29.04
C ARG A 407 -18.63 5.12 28.81
N PRO A 408 -18.22 5.59 27.61
CA PRO A 408 -18.39 6.98 27.23
C PRO A 408 -19.82 7.46 27.44
N ILE A 409 -19.96 8.65 28.02
CA ILE A 409 -21.24 9.33 28.25
C ILE A 409 -21.42 10.35 27.15
N VAL A 410 -22.30 10.07 26.21
CA VAL A 410 -22.48 10.87 25.02
C VAL A 410 -23.84 11.52 25.00
N ASP A 411 -23.85 12.85 24.94
CA ASP A 411 -25.05 13.63 24.71
C ASP A 411 -25.57 13.38 23.28
N PRO A 412 -26.88 13.04 23.11
CA PRO A 412 -27.48 12.87 21.79
C PRO A 412 -27.34 14.10 20.88
N GLU A 413 -27.39 15.32 21.40
CA GLU A 413 -27.19 16.55 20.61
C GLU A 413 -25.74 16.70 20.16
N ALA A 414 -24.78 16.23 20.93
CA ALA A 414 -23.38 16.18 20.53
C ALA A 414 -23.17 15.20 19.36
N ALA A 415 -23.78 14.01 19.44
CA ALA A 415 -23.71 13.00 18.37
C ALA A 415 -24.43 13.43 17.08
N ALA A 416 -25.42 14.33 17.17
CA ALA A 416 -26.07 14.94 16.01
C ALA A 416 -25.19 16.02 15.34
N ALA A 417 -24.33 16.67 16.10
CA ALA A 417 -23.43 17.71 15.60
C ALA A 417 -22.18 17.16 14.94
N ILE A 418 -21.54 16.15 15.56
CA ILE A 418 -20.38 15.42 15.03
C ILE A 418 -20.64 13.93 15.21
N PRO A 419 -20.55 13.10 14.16
CA PRO A 419 -20.63 11.65 14.26
C PRO A 419 -19.64 11.08 15.30
N ILE A 420 -20.17 10.39 16.32
CA ILE A 420 -19.36 9.79 17.37
C ILE A 420 -19.32 8.27 17.18
N ARG A 421 -18.11 7.73 17.18
CA ARG A 421 -17.83 6.31 17.08
C ARG A 421 -17.24 5.81 18.38
N ILE A 422 -17.81 4.78 18.95
CA ILE A 422 -17.26 4.12 20.14
C ILE A 422 -16.62 2.81 19.65
N ALA A 423 -15.34 2.64 19.95
CA ALA A 423 -14.61 1.44 19.58
C ALA A 423 -15.21 0.20 20.24
N SER A 424 -15.37 -0.86 19.46
CA SER A 424 -15.92 -2.15 19.93
C SER A 424 -14.91 -2.94 20.75
N THR A 425 -13.62 -2.69 20.53
CA THR A 425 -12.51 -3.38 21.18
C THR A 425 -11.42 -2.38 21.60
N ARG A 426 -10.52 -2.81 22.49
CA ARG A 426 -9.28 -2.06 22.75
C ARG A 426 -8.49 -1.91 21.44
N ALA A 427 -7.88 -0.74 21.25
CA ALA A 427 -7.04 -0.49 20.10
C ALA A 427 -5.92 -1.55 20.01
N PRO A 428 -5.70 -2.14 18.83
CA PRO A 428 -4.63 -3.11 18.63
C PRO A 428 -3.25 -2.45 18.83
N PRO A 429 -2.19 -3.25 19.02
CA PRO A 429 -0.82 -2.77 18.99
C PRO A 429 -0.54 -1.98 17.71
N ILE A 430 0.37 -1.02 17.76
CA ILE A 430 0.67 -0.12 16.64
C ILE A 430 0.99 -0.86 15.35
N HIS A 431 1.78 -1.92 15.41
CA HIS A 431 2.17 -2.70 14.23
C HIS A 431 1.01 -3.40 13.54
N ASP A 432 -0.04 -3.69 14.31
CA ASP A 432 -1.25 -4.39 13.84
C ASP A 432 -2.41 -3.42 13.55
N MET A 433 -2.19 -2.12 13.74
CA MET A 433 -3.25 -1.14 13.50
C MET A 433 -3.54 -1.02 12.01
N PRO A 434 -4.72 -1.48 11.55
CA PRO A 434 -5.12 -1.25 10.18
C PRO A 434 -5.32 0.24 9.94
N ARG A 435 -5.06 0.67 8.71
CA ARG A 435 -5.41 2.03 8.32
C ARG A 435 -6.92 2.18 8.30
N ASP A 436 -7.44 3.14 9.03
CA ASP A 436 -8.87 3.37 9.22
C ASP A 436 -9.33 4.80 8.88
N TRP A 437 -8.50 5.57 8.16
CA TRP A 437 -8.78 6.96 7.74
C TRP A 437 -8.23 7.27 6.36
N GLY A 438 -8.82 8.30 5.70
CA GLY A 438 -8.38 8.81 4.41
C GLY A 438 -8.68 7.89 3.24
N HIS A 439 -8.04 8.13 2.13
CA HIS A 439 -8.23 7.37 0.89
C HIS A 439 -6.93 7.25 0.10
N ASP A 440 -6.90 6.32 -0.84
CA ASP A 440 -5.85 6.17 -1.84
C ASP A 440 -6.45 6.15 -3.23
N LEU A 441 -5.81 6.82 -4.17
CA LEU A 441 -6.10 6.75 -5.60
C LEU A 441 -4.85 6.24 -6.32
N LEU A 442 -4.99 5.11 -7.01
CA LEU A 442 -3.90 4.45 -7.73
C LEU A 442 -4.30 4.26 -9.20
N PHE A 443 -3.40 4.62 -10.13
CA PHE A 443 -3.54 4.33 -11.55
C PHE A 443 -2.59 3.22 -11.95
N ILE A 444 -3.12 2.19 -12.61
CA ILE A 444 -2.37 1.01 -13.05
C ILE A 444 -2.55 0.86 -14.55
N PRO A 445 -1.48 0.93 -15.36
CA PRO A 445 -1.55 0.61 -16.78
C PRO A 445 -1.80 -0.88 -16.98
N GLU A 446 -2.64 -1.23 -17.94
CA GLU A 446 -2.97 -2.60 -18.32
C GLU A 446 -2.58 -2.86 -19.77
N LEU A 447 -2.05 -4.04 -20.05
CA LEU A 447 -1.73 -4.47 -21.40
C LEU A 447 -1.97 -5.98 -21.54
N SER A 448 -2.76 -6.38 -22.52
CA SER A 448 -2.97 -7.77 -22.85
C SER A 448 -2.98 -8.01 -24.35
N PHE A 449 -2.84 -9.27 -24.75
CA PHE A 449 -2.88 -9.70 -26.15
C PHE A 449 -3.55 -11.06 -26.26
N ASP A 450 -4.45 -11.21 -27.21
CA ASP A 450 -4.93 -12.50 -27.70
C ASP A 450 -5.20 -12.44 -29.21
N SER A 451 -5.35 -13.63 -29.83
CA SER A 451 -5.52 -13.75 -31.28
C SER A 451 -6.82 -13.14 -31.84
N THR A 452 -7.83 -12.92 -31.01
CA THR A 452 -9.13 -12.36 -31.42
C THR A 452 -9.18 -10.86 -31.23
N ARG A 453 -8.71 -10.37 -30.09
CA ARG A 453 -8.75 -8.94 -29.70
C ARG A 453 -7.50 -8.16 -30.12
N GLY A 454 -6.43 -8.87 -30.52
CA GLY A 454 -5.16 -8.24 -30.80
C GLY A 454 -4.52 -7.64 -29.52
N LEU A 455 -3.83 -6.52 -29.65
CA LEU A 455 -3.30 -5.78 -28.52
C LEU A 455 -4.43 -5.01 -27.85
N VAL A 456 -4.50 -5.07 -26.50
CA VAL A 456 -5.52 -4.41 -25.69
C VAL A 456 -4.83 -3.55 -24.63
N PRO A 457 -4.43 -2.31 -24.97
CA PRO A 457 -4.01 -1.33 -23.98
C PRO A 457 -5.20 -0.86 -23.14
N GLY A 458 -4.94 -0.59 -21.86
CA GLY A 458 -5.93 -0.12 -20.91
C GLY A 458 -5.31 0.56 -19.71
N ALA A 459 -6.17 1.03 -18.81
CA ALA A 459 -5.79 1.57 -17.52
C ALA A 459 -6.89 1.31 -16.48
N LEU A 460 -6.45 1.04 -15.25
CA LEU A 460 -7.28 0.88 -14.07
C LEU A 460 -7.03 2.02 -13.09
N ALA A 461 -8.09 2.70 -12.65
CA ALA A 461 -8.07 3.60 -11.51
C ALA A 461 -8.71 2.88 -10.30
N LEU A 462 -7.97 2.79 -9.22
CA LEU A 462 -8.38 2.18 -7.95
C LEU A 462 -8.50 3.25 -6.89
N LEU A 463 -9.71 3.49 -6.38
CA LEU A 463 -9.99 4.41 -5.28
C LEU A 463 -10.41 3.60 -4.04
N THR A 464 -9.57 3.63 -3.02
CA THR A 464 -9.80 2.92 -1.75
C THR A 464 -10.04 3.94 -0.65
N HIS A 465 -11.18 3.87 0.04
CA HIS A 465 -11.45 4.64 1.26
C HIS A 465 -11.31 3.73 2.48
N TYR A 466 -10.65 4.26 3.48
CA TYR A 466 -10.51 3.60 4.78
C TYR A 466 -11.52 4.16 5.77
N GLY A 467 -11.89 3.41 6.78
CA GLY A 467 -12.87 3.85 7.76
C GLY A 467 -12.76 3.09 9.07
N PHE A 468 -13.25 3.72 10.12
CA PHE A 468 -13.20 3.21 11.48
C PHE A 468 -13.75 1.79 11.61
N GLU A 469 -12.93 0.87 12.14
CA GLU A 469 -13.23 -0.57 12.29
C GLU A 469 -13.64 -1.27 10.97
N LYS A 470 -13.17 -0.77 9.82
CA LYS A 470 -13.40 -1.36 8.50
C LYS A 470 -12.12 -1.93 7.92
N THR A 471 -11.97 -3.24 7.95
CA THR A 471 -10.79 -3.95 7.44
C THR A 471 -11.13 -4.77 6.20
N PRO A 472 -10.28 -4.73 5.17
CA PRO A 472 -9.10 -3.90 4.94
C PRO A 472 -9.44 -2.46 4.52
N PHE A 473 -10.70 -2.13 4.19
CA PHE A 473 -11.18 -0.81 3.74
C PHE A 473 -12.68 -0.65 4.03
N SER A 474 -13.18 0.59 3.96
CA SER A 474 -14.62 0.89 4.04
C SER A 474 -15.30 0.83 2.67
N SER A 475 -14.63 1.29 1.63
CA SER A 475 -15.07 1.12 0.25
C SER A 475 -13.88 1.05 -0.70
N GLU A 476 -14.03 0.25 -1.74
CA GLU A 476 -13.09 0.16 -2.85
C GLU A 476 -13.84 0.31 -4.16
N MET A 477 -13.43 1.26 -4.98
CA MET A 477 -14.01 1.53 -6.29
C MET A 477 -12.94 1.34 -7.36
N LYS A 478 -13.28 0.62 -8.42
CA LYS A 478 -12.40 0.36 -9.55
C LYS A 478 -13.06 0.87 -10.81
N PHE A 479 -12.32 1.60 -11.61
CA PHE A 479 -12.71 2.03 -12.94
C PHE A 479 -11.65 1.58 -13.93
N SER A 480 -12.02 0.77 -14.90
CA SER A 480 -11.12 0.30 -15.97
C SER A 480 -11.63 0.73 -17.34
N ALA A 481 -10.70 1.12 -18.19
CA ALA A 481 -10.98 1.40 -19.59
C ALA A 481 -9.89 0.74 -20.46
N ALA A 482 -10.31 0.02 -21.50
CA ALA A 482 -9.43 -0.67 -22.41
C ALA A 482 -9.94 -0.57 -23.85
N PHE A 483 -9.03 -0.74 -24.82
CA PHE A 483 -9.36 -0.69 -26.24
C PHE A 483 -8.71 -1.86 -27.00
N SER A 484 -9.48 -2.61 -27.74
CA SER A 484 -9.01 -3.72 -28.56
C SER A 484 -8.61 -3.25 -29.94
N THR A 485 -7.36 -3.53 -30.35
CA THR A 485 -6.87 -3.19 -31.70
C THR A 485 -7.44 -4.14 -32.76
N GLY A 486 -7.79 -5.37 -32.40
CA GLY A 486 -8.35 -6.35 -33.33
C GLY A 486 -9.83 -6.11 -33.64
N THR A 487 -10.64 -5.83 -32.62
CA THR A 487 -12.07 -5.55 -32.80
C THR A 487 -12.37 -4.06 -33.01
N GLN A 488 -11.41 -3.16 -32.73
CA GLN A 488 -11.56 -1.70 -32.74
C GLN A 488 -12.73 -1.20 -31.87
N ARG A 489 -12.87 -1.82 -30.68
CA ARG A 489 -13.95 -1.55 -29.74
C ARG A 489 -13.42 -1.33 -28.34
N PRO A 490 -14.09 -0.47 -27.56
CA PRO A 490 -13.74 -0.25 -26.17
C PRO A 490 -14.39 -1.25 -25.22
N ARG A 491 -13.83 -1.30 -24.02
CA ARG A 491 -14.44 -1.85 -22.83
C ARG A 491 -14.27 -0.85 -21.70
N ILE A 492 -15.35 -0.59 -20.96
CA ILE A 492 -15.37 0.32 -19.82
C ILE A 492 -16.07 -0.42 -18.70
N GLU A 493 -15.43 -0.47 -17.52
CA GLU A 493 -15.94 -1.17 -16.36
C GLU A 493 -15.85 -0.30 -15.13
N TYR A 494 -16.83 -0.40 -14.27
CA TYR A 494 -16.84 0.16 -12.93
C TYR A 494 -17.28 -0.91 -11.95
N SER A 495 -16.59 -0.96 -10.81
CA SER A 495 -17.01 -1.78 -9.69
C SER A 495 -16.85 -1.06 -8.36
N ALA A 496 -17.72 -1.41 -7.39
CA ALA A 496 -17.62 -0.90 -6.03
C ALA A 496 -17.91 -2.01 -5.01
N ASP A 497 -17.06 -2.07 -4.00
CA ASP A 497 -17.21 -2.86 -2.79
C ASP A 497 -17.44 -1.90 -1.63
N LEU A 498 -18.64 -1.88 -1.08
CA LEU A 498 -19.04 -0.99 0.00
C LEU A 498 -19.32 -1.80 1.27
N ARG A 499 -18.60 -1.52 2.35
CA ARG A 499 -18.74 -2.22 3.62
C ARG A 499 -19.49 -1.37 4.63
N THR A 500 -20.63 -1.84 5.06
CA THR A 500 -21.44 -1.15 6.06
C THR A 500 -20.96 -1.46 7.49
N ARG A 501 -21.57 -0.87 8.50
CA ARG A 501 -21.33 -1.22 9.91
C ARG A 501 -21.85 -2.59 10.30
N LEU A 502 -22.96 -3.00 9.69
CA LEU A 502 -23.44 -4.36 9.79
C LEU A 502 -22.46 -5.25 9.01
N PRO A 503 -22.39 -6.53 9.27
CA PRO A 503 -21.60 -7.44 8.47
C PRO A 503 -22.18 -7.62 7.05
N LEU A 504 -22.65 -6.52 6.46
CA LEU A 504 -23.26 -6.41 5.15
C LEU A 504 -22.32 -5.68 4.21
N ARG A 505 -22.09 -6.25 3.04
CA ARG A 505 -21.26 -5.74 1.97
C ARG A 505 -22.12 -5.49 0.73
N GLY A 506 -22.07 -4.29 0.17
CA GLY A 506 -22.71 -3.94 -1.10
C GLY A 506 -21.71 -4.10 -2.22
N LEU A 507 -22.05 -4.88 -3.24
CA LEU A 507 -21.23 -5.09 -4.43
C LEU A 507 -21.96 -4.54 -5.64
N PHE A 508 -21.30 -3.64 -6.36
CA PHE A 508 -21.82 -3.03 -7.59
C PHE A 508 -20.87 -3.30 -8.74
N TYR A 509 -21.42 -3.64 -9.87
CA TYR A 509 -20.68 -3.80 -11.09
C TYR A 509 -21.47 -3.27 -12.27
N ILE A 510 -20.82 -2.48 -13.12
CA ILE A 510 -21.36 -2.07 -14.41
C ILE A 510 -20.26 -2.12 -15.46
N ALA A 511 -20.54 -2.72 -16.60
CA ALA A 511 -19.58 -2.84 -17.68
C ALA A 511 -20.27 -2.65 -19.04
N TYR A 512 -19.61 -1.87 -19.89
CA TYR A 512 -19.90 -1.85 -21.33
C TYR A 512 -18.73 -2.48 -22.09
N SER A 513 -19.02 -3.40 -22.97
CA SER A 513 -18.03 -4.01 -23.85
C SER A 513 -18.54 -4.19 -25.26
N GLY A 514 -17.76 -3.76 -26.24
CA GLY A 514 -17.94 -4.06 -27.64
C GLY A 514 -16.92 -5.10 -28.16
N MET A 515 -15.99 -5.57 -27.31
CA MET A 515 -14.89 -6.44 -27.74
C MET A 515 -15.03 -7.91 -27.31
N ASP A 516 -16.03 -8.27 -26.52
CA ASP A 516 -16.18 -9.60 -25.92
C ASP A 516 -17.26 -10.49 -26.61
N GLY A 517 -17.43 -10.35 -27.89
CA GLY A 517 -18.52 -11.05 -28.63
C GLY A 517 -18.42 -12.59 -28.66
N GLY A 518 -17.22 -13.13 -28.76
CA GLY A 518 -17.04 -14.57 -28.91
C GLY A 518 -17.56 -15.13 -30.25
N SER A 519 -17.94 -16.42 -30.27
CA SER A 519 -18.44 -17.11 -31.45
C SER A 519 -19.78 -17.80 -31.15
N PHE A 520 -20.55 -18.11 -32.19
CA PHE A 520 -21.77 -18.91 -32.08
C PHE A 520 -21.88 -19.89 -33.25
N TYR A 521 -21.92 -21.17 -32.97
CA TYR A 521 -22.00 -22.25 -33.95
C TYR A 521 -23.37 -22.94 -33.97
N GLY A 522 -24.41 -22.31 -33.34
CA GLY A 522 -25.70 -22.94 -33.05
C GLY A 522 -25.68 -23.71 -31.72
N PHE A 523 -26.86 -24.21 -31.35
CA PHE A 523 -27.02 -25.04 -30.14
C PHE A 523 -26.65 -26.50 -30.43
N GLY A 524 -25.81 -27.06 -29.60
CA GLY A 524 -25.43 -28.47 -29.69
C GLY A 524 -24.02 -28.76 -29.20
N ASN A 525 -23.83 -29.98 -28.70
CA ASN A 525 -22.54 -30.48 -28.26
C ASN A 525 -21.65 -30.95 -29.44
N GLU A 526 -22.24 -31.23 -30.59
CA GLU A 526 -21.55 -31.74 -31.77
C GLU A 526 -21.78 -30.86 -33.01
N THR A 527 -21.92 -29.55 -32.79
CA THR A 527 -22.02 -28.56 -33.86
C THR A 527 -20.79 -28.59 -34.75
N THR A 528 -21.00 -28.67 -36.08
CA THR A 528 -19.92 -28.70 -37.06
C THR A 528 -19.72 -27.34 -37.72
N GLN A 529 -18.49 -27.06 -38.10
CA GLN A 529 -18.17 -25.86 -38.90
C GLN A 529 -18.60 -26.13 -40.37
N VAL A 530 -19.78 -25.68 -40.73
CA VAL A 530 -20.31 -25.85 -42.10
C VAL A 530 -19.69 -24.83 -43.07
N ASN A 531 -19.46 -23.59 -42.58
CA ASN A 531 -18.82 -22.57 -43.38
C ASN A 531 -17.27 -22.61 -43.14
N PRO A 532 -16.47 -22.74 -44.23
CA PRO A 532 -15.01 -22.77 -44.09
C PRO A 532 -14.41 -21.46 -43.57
N ASN A 533 -15.13 -20.34 -43.72
CA ASN A 533 -14.71 -19.07 -43.15
C ASN A 533 -15.09 -18.98 -41.67
N THR A 534 -14.16 -19.13 -40.80
CA THR A 534 -14.37 -19.05 -39.35
C THR A 534 -14.93 -17.69 -38.87
N ALA A 535 -14.66 -16.61 -39.59
CA ALA A 535 -15.22 -15.27 -39.28
C ALA A 535 -16.77 -15.24 -39.44
N PHE A 536 -17.38 -16.21 -40.17
CA PHE A 536 -18.83 -16.35 -40.26
C PHE A 536 -19.50 -16.61 -38.90
N TYR A 537 -18.79 -17.24 -37.97
CA TYR A 537 -19.31 -17.59 -36.63
C TYR A 537 -19.05 -16.52 -35.58
N ASN A 538 -18.22 -15.52 -35.88
CA ASN A 538 -17.88 -14.46 -34.92
C ASN A 538 -19.07 -13.55 -34.67
N LEU A 539 -19.35 -13.31 -33.39
CA LEU A 539 -20.41 -12.42 -32.95
C LEU A 539 -19.90 -10.96 -32.85
N ARG A 540 -20.67 -10.07 -33.42
CA ARG A 540 -20.48 -8.63 -33.17
C ARG A 540 -21.56 -8.17 -32.21
N GLN A 541 -21.17 -8.12 -30.94
CA GLN A 541 -22.03 -7.76 -29.82
C GLN A 541 -21.54 -6.48 -29.13
N GLU A 542 -22.50 -5.67 -28.70
CA GLU A 542 -22.33 -4.61 -27.74
C GLU A 542 -23.14 -5.00 -26.52
N LYS A 543 -22.47 -5.06 -25.36
CA LYS A 543 -23.07 -5.60 -24.14
C LYS A 543 -22.90 -4.62 -22.99
N LEU A 544 -23.98 -4.28 -22.32
CA LEU A 544 -24.01 -3.57 -21.04
C LEU A 544 -24.50 -4.56 -19.97
N VAL A 545 -23.73 -4.71 -18.93
CA VAL A 545 -24.07 -5.52 -17.75
C VAL A 545 -24.04 -4.64 -16.52
N ALA A 546 -25.05 -4.72 -15.68
CA ALA A 546 -25.08 -4.05 -14.38
C ALA A 546 -25.60 -5.01 -13.30
N ASN A 547 -24.89 -5.09 -12.18
CA ASN A 547 -25.26 -5.90 -11.02
C ASN A 547 -25.19 -5.06 -9.75
N ALA A 548 -26.16 -5.26 -8.85
CA ALA A 548 -26.15 -4.70 -7.50
C ALA A 548 -26.51 -5.82 -6.52
N LEU A 549 -25.54 -6.21 -5.69
CA LEU A 549 -25.65 -7.33 -4.76
C LEU A 549 -25.42 -6.86 -3.32
N ALA A 550 -26.19 -7.41 -2.41
CA ALA A 550 -25.94 -7.40 -0.98
C ALA A 550 -25.36 -8.75 -0.58
N GLU A 551 -24.23 -8.76 0.11
CA GLU A 551 -23.55 -9.95 0.61
C GLU A 551 -23.41 -9.89 2.13
N MET A 552 -23.71 -11.00 2.83
CA MET A 552 -23.58 -11.12 4.27
C MET A 552 -22.94 -12.46 4.67
N PRO A 553 -22.17 -12.52 5.77
CA PRO A 553 -21.69 -13.77 6.32
C PRO A 553 -22.85 -14.59 6.88
N LEU A 554 -22.81 -15.91 6.64
CA LEU A 554 -23.78 -16.86 7.20
C LEU A 554 -23.14 -17.68 8.33
N ILE A 555 -22.18 -18.55 8.00
CA ILE A 555 -21.48 -19.41 8.95
C ILE A 555 -20.01 -19.50 8.53
N GLY A 556 -19.07 -19.10 9.41
CA GLY A 556 -17.64 -19.14 9.11
C GLY A 556 -17.31 -18.36 7.84
N PRO A 557 -16.60 -18.96 6.86
CA PRO A 557 -16.25 -18.29 5.62
C PRO A 557 -17.37 -18.28 4.57
N LEU A 558 -18.53 -18.91 4.85
CA LEU A 558 -19.68 -18.95 3.94
C LEU A 558 -20.43 -17.63 3.98
N ARG A 559 -20.73 -17.09 2.80
CA ARG A 559 -21.48 -15.85 2.58
C ARG A 559 -22.71 -16.10 1.73
N GLY A 560 -23.82 -15.48 2.10
CA GLY A 560 -25.00 -15.37 1.26
C GLY A 560 -25.02 -14.06 0.51
N ARG A 561 -25.48 -14.10 -0.75
CA ARG A 561 -25.64 -12.90 -1.56
C ARG A 561 -26.98 -12.87 -2.27
N ALA A 562 -27.55 -11.68 -2.44
CA ALA A 562 -28.78 -11.46 -3.19
C ALA A 562 -28.79 -10.07 -3.80
N GLY A 563 -29.48 -9.90 -4.91
CA GLY A 563 -29.58 -8.62 -5.57
C GLY A 563 -30.28 -8.66 -6.90
N ILE A 564 -29.98 -7.70 -7.73
CA ILE A 564 -30.58 -7.50 -9.04
C ILE A 564 -29.48 -7.42 -10.11
N PHE A 565 -29.85 -7.76 -11.34
CA PHE A 565 -29.00 -7.58 -12.50
C PHE A 565 -29.79 -6.99 -13.68
N LEU A 566 -29.07 -6.38 -14.58
CA LEU A 566 -29.54 -5.92 -15.87
C LEU A 566 -28.49 -6.28 -16.91
N GLU A 567 -28.91 -6.90 -17.98
CA GLU A 567 -28.09 -7.17 -19.16
C GLU A 567 -28.81 -6.61 -20.40
N ALA A 568 -28.13 -5.70 -21.12
CA ALA A 568 -28.62 -5.18 -22.39
C ALA A 568 -27.61 -5.54 -23.48
N VAL A 569 -28.06 -6.27 -24.49
CA VAL A 569 -27.21 -6.79 -25.55
C VAL A 569 -27.76 -6.35 -26.90
N HIS A 570 -26.86 -5.86 -27.74
CA HIS A 570 -27.12 -5.65 -29.15
C HIS A 570 -26.22 -6.57 -29.96
N THR A 571 -26.82 -7.55 -30.61
CA THR A 571 -26.12 -8.45 -31.51
C THR A 571 -26.48 -8.08 -32.96
N ARG A 572 -25.48 -7.81 -33.79
CA ARG A 572 -25.72 -7.51 -35.21
C ARG A 572 -26.28 -8.74 -35.93
N SER A 573 -27.35 -8.50 -36.70
CA SER A 573 -27.96 -9.55 -37.52
C SER A 573 -27.19 -9.74 -38.83
N GLU A 574 -26.01 -10.35 -38.71
CA GLU A 574 -25.11 -10.66 -39.82
C GLU A 574 -24.54 -12.09 -39.65
N ASN A 575 -23.98 -12.65 -40.73
CA ASN A 575 -23.29 -13.94 -40.67
C ASN A 575 -24.19 -15.05 -40.08
N VAL A 576 -23.71 -15.77 -39.09
CA VAL A 576 -24.44 -16.89 -38.43
C VAL A 576 -25.76 -16.41 -37.78
N ILE A 577 -25.80 -15.19 -37.25
CA ILE A 577 -27.02 -14.67 -36.63
C ILE A 577 -28.09 -14.37 -37.65
N ALA A 578 -27.75 -13.85 -38.84
CA ALA A 578 -28.69 -13.69 -39.95
C ALA A 578 -29.23 -15.01 -40.47
N ALA A 579 -28.38 -16.06 -40.49
CA ALA A 579 -28.75 -17.36 -40.95
C ALA A 579 -29.67 -18.14 -39.98
N LEU A 580 -29.39 -18.06 -38.66
CA LEU A 580 -30.09 -18.84 -37.65
C LEU A 580 -31.23 -18.11 -36.95
N GLN A 581 -31.19 -16.80 -36.93
CA GLN A 581 -32.14 -15.90 -36.25
C GLN A 581 -32.52 -16.38 -34.83
N PRO A 582 -31.53 -16.63 -33.95
CA PRO A 582 -31.82 -17.17 -32.63
C PRO A 582 -32.57 -16.14 -31.77
N TYR A 583 -33.35 -16.61 -30.79
CA TYR A 583 -34.02 -15.74 -29.83
C TYR A 583 -32.98 -14.87 -29.08
N GLY A 584 -33.20 -13.56 -29.05
CA GLY A 584 -32.25 -12.60 -28.53
C GLY A 584 -31.32 -11.96 -29.57
N ALA A 585 -31.52 -12.23 -30.89
CA ALA A 585 -30.84 -11.48 -31.96
C ALA A 585 -31.34 -10.01 -32.00
N GLY A 586 -30.47 -9.06 -32.37
CA GLY A 586 -30.75 -7.63 -32.32
C GLY A 586 -30.58 -7.03 -30.93
N TRP A 587 -31.46 -6.08 -30.60
CA TRP A 587 -31.50 -5.45 -29.27
C TRP A 587 -32.36 -6.27 -28.30
N MET A 588 -31.79 -6.59 -27.14
CA MET A 588 -32.53 -7.28 -26.09
C MET A 588 -32.06 -6.81 -24.72
N THR A 589 -32.99 -6.64 -23.77
CA THR A 589 -32.72 -6.30 -22.37
C THR A 589 -33.25 -7.39 -21.46
N VAL A 590 -32.43 -7.83 -20.53
CA VAL A 590 -32.71 -8.93 -19.61
C VAL A 590 -32.51 -8.43 -18.17
N PRO A 591 -33.55 -7.87 -17.53
CA PRO A 591 -33.52 -7.57 -16.10
C PRO A 591 -33.81 -8.82 -15.27
N GLY A 592 -33.34 -8.84 -14.02
CA GLY A 592 -33.69 -9.95 -13.14
C GLY A 592 -33.13 -9.81 -11.73
N ALA A 593 -33.40 -10.86 -10.97
CA ALA A 593 -32.91 -11.03 -9.61
C ALA A 593 -31.84 -12.15 -9.57
N ILE A 594 -30.94 -12.04 -8.64
CA ILE A 594 -29.86 -13.00 -8.39
C ILE A 594 -29.79 -13.31 -6.89
N ALA A 595 -29.60 -14.58 -6.56
CA ALA A 595 -29.29 -15.03 -5.19
C ALA A 595 -28.25 -16.14 -5.25
N GLY A 596 -27.38 -16.20 -4.23
CA GLY A 596 -26.31 -17.19 -4.24
C GLY A 596 -25.57 -17.34 -2.93
N LEU A 597 -24.64 -18.26 -2.96
CA LEU A 597 -23.72 -18.59 -1.88
C LEU A 597 -22.28 -18.51 -2.39
N ALA A 598 -21.41 -17.94 -1.60
CA ALA A 598 -19.97 -17.87 -1.86
C ALA A 598 -19.17 -18.33 -0.63
N LEU A 599 -18.15 -19.14 -0.85
CA LEU A 599 -17.19 -19.51 0.16
C LEU A 599 -15.79 -19.38 -0.43
N GLN A 600 -14.92 -18.67 0.25
CA GLN A 600 -13.52 -18.53 -0.16
C GLN A 600 -12.60 -18.68 1.06
N THR A 601 -11.69 -19.64 0.96
CA THR A 601 -10.63 -19.89 1.94
C THR A 601 -9.24 -19.83 1.33
N ARG A 602 -9.13 -19.46 0.04
CA ARG A 602 -7.85 -19.38 -0.64
C ARG A 602 -6.96 -18.34 0.02
N SER A 603 -5.71 -18.71 0.25
CA SER A 603 -4.67 -17.86 0.81
C SER A 603 -3.32 -18.19 0.17
N GLY A 604 -2.33 -17.30 0.36
CA GLY A 604 -1.00 -17.44 -0.24
C GLY A 604 -0.92 -16.84 -1.65
N VAL A 605 0.28 -16.81 -2.19
CA VAL A 605 0.62 -16.26 -3.50
C VAL A 605 1.37 -17.27 -4.36
N LEU A 606 1.24 -17.18 -5.68
CA LEU A 606 1.92 -18.04 -6.65
C LEU A 606 1.73 -19.54 -6.32
N THR A 607 2.84 -20.29 -6.29
CA THR A 607 2.85 -21.73 -5.98
C THR A 607 2.58 -22.06 -4.52
N ALA A 608 2.53 -21.06 -3.63
CA ALA A 608 2.17 -21.25 -2.22
C ALA A 608 0.66 -21.16 -1.95
N GLN A 609 -0.17 -20.96 -2.98
CA GLN A 609 -1.63 -20.88 -2.82
C GLN A 609 -2.22 -22.18 -2.30
N ARG A 610 -3.12 -22.05 -1.31
CA ARG A 610 -3.88 -23.17 -0.73
C ARG A 610 -5.29 -22.74 -0.40
N GLY A 611 -6.23 -23.67 -0.52
CA GLY A 611 -7.61 -23.47 -0.10
C GLY A 611 -8.63 -23.72 -1.19
N PHE A 612 -9.88 -23.41 -0.88
CA PHE A 612 -11.05 -23.71 -1.71
C PHE A 612 -11.82 -22.43 -2.03
N LYS A 613 -12.50 -22.45 -3.19
CA LYS A 613 -13.53 -21.50 -3.55
C LYS A 613 -14.75 -22.27 -4.00
N LEU A 614 -15.91 -21.95 -3.45
CA LEU A 614 -17.21 -22.46 -3.88
C LEU A 614 -18.10 -21.28 -4.20
N LEU A 615 -18.83 -21.38 -5.31
CA LEU A 615 -19.78 -20.38 -5.76
C LEU A 615 -21.00 -21.11 -6.28
N ALA A 616 -22.19 -20.69 -5.87
CA ALA A 616 -23.45 -21.18 -6.39
C ALA A 616 -24.42 -20.01 -6.50
N ASP A 617 -24.88 -19.70 -7.71
CA ASP A 617 -25.79 -18.60 -7.98
C ASP A 617 -26.99 -19.09 -8.76
N ALA A 618 -28.15 -18.53 -8.43
CA ALA A 618 -29.36 -18.62 -9.17
C ALA A 618 -29.79 -17.23 -9.62
N ARG A 619 -30.08 -17.04 -10.88
CA ARG A 619 -30.71 -15.84 -11.39
C ARG A 619 -32.05 -16.15 -12.04
N TYR A 620 -32.99 -15.23 -11.96
CA TYR A 620 -34.31 -15.31 -12.57
C TYR A 620 -34.60 -14.00 -13.31
N SER A 621 -34.97 -14.11 -14.57
CA SER A 621 -35.42 -13.00 -15.40
C SER A 621 -36.90 -13.16 -15.72
N PRO A 622 -37.74 -12.22 -15.25
CA PRO A 622 -39.18 -12.24 -15.60
C PRO A 622 -39.42 -11.78 -17.04
N PRO A 623 -40.58 -12.04 -17.62
CA PRO A 623 -40.96 -11.51 -18.93
C PRO A 623 -41.29 -10.01 -18.82
N TRP A 624 -40.29 -9.18 -18.82
CA TRP A 624 -40.38 -7.73 -18.59
C TRP A 624 -39.24 -6.98 -19.27
N ALA A 625 -39.50 -5.73 -19.65
CA ALA A 625 -38.49 -4.75 -20.11
C ALA A 625 -37.66 -5.24 -21.32
N GLY A 626 -38.26 -5.91 -22.29
CA GLY A 626 -37.58 -6.39 -23.50
C GLY A 626 -37.24 -7.88 -23.51
N ASN A 627 -37.48 -8.57 -22.39
CA ASN A 627 -37.48 -10.03 -22.32
C ASN A 627 -38.91 -10.56 -22.42
N ASP A 628 -39.25 -11.28 -23.48
CA ASP A 628 -40.63 -11.77 -23.73
C ASP A 628 -40.96 -13.06 -22.98
N HIS A 629 -39.92 -13.80 -22.54
CA HIS A 629 -40.10 -15.13 -21.93
C HIS A 629 -39.34 -15.21 -20.59
N PRO A 630 -39.99 -15.75 -19.54
CA PRO A 630 -39.30 -15.94 -18.29
C PRO A 630 -38.27 -17.05 -18.40
N PHE A 631 -37.12 -16.86 -17.78
CA PHE A 631 -36.12 -17.92 -17.65
C PHE A 631 -35.35 -17.81 -16.33
N ALA A 632 -34.75 -18.94 -15.94
CA ALA A 632 -33.84 -19.00 -14.82
C ALA A 632 -32.52 -19.64 -15.23
N LYS A 633 -31.43 -19.23 -14.58
CA LYS A 633 -30.10 -19.82 -14.80
C LYS A 633 -29.48 -20.16 -13.44
N LEU A 634 -29.02 -21.39 -13.31
CA LEU A 634 -28.18 -21.82 -12.20
C LEU A 634 -26.73 -21.85 -12.66
N HIS A 635 -25.84 -21.38 -11.81
CA HIS A 635 -24.40 -21.49 -12.01
C HIS A 635 -23.76 -22.05 -10.75
N GLY A 636 -22.79 -22.95 -10.92
CA GLY A 636 -21.98 -23.49 -9.84
C GLY A 636 -20.50 -23.57 -10.24
N GLU A 637 -19.63 -23.22 -9.33
CA GLU A 637 -18.17 -23.33 -9.46
C GLU A 637 -17.57 -23.85 -8.16
N ALA A 638 -16.71 -24.85 -8.26
CA ALA A 638 -15.86 -25.32 -7.18
C ALA A 638 -14.42 -25.32 -7.67
N SER A 639 -13.51 -24.76 -6.90
CA SER A 639 -12.08 -24.80 -7.22
C SER A 639 -11.20 -24.98 -5.98
N ALA A 640 -10.06 -25.64 -6.17
CA ALA A 640 -9.09 -25.93 -5.13
C ALA A 640 -7.68 -25.60 -5.61
N ALA A 641 -6.94 -24.85 -4.80
CA ALA A 641 -5.52 -24.60 -4.99
C ALA A 641 -4.74 -25.42 -3.95
N LEU A 642 -3.82 -26.26 -4.42
CA LEU A 642 -3.05 -27.20 -3.61
C LEU A 642 -1.56 -26.93 -3.83
N GLY A 643 -1.04 -25.86 -3.21
CA GLY A 643 0.39 -25.53 -3.24
C GLY A 643 1.18 -26.37 -2.27
N ALA A 644 2.32 -26.86 -2.68
CA ALA A 644 3.25 -27.63 -1.86
C ALA A 644 4.70 -27.39 -2.28
N HIS A 645 5.62 -27.58 -1.33
CA HIS A 645 7.03 -27.70 -1.62
C HIS A 645 7.45 -29.15 -1.34
N VAL A 646 7.81 -29.89 -2.38
CA VAL A 646 8.23 -31.30 -2.25
C VAL A 646 9.73 -31.41 -2.55
N LEU A 647 10.15 -31.36 -3.79
CA LEU A 647 11.53 -31.18 -4.24
C LEU A 647 11.70 -29.77 -4.82
N THR A 648 10.63 -29.23 -5.30
CA THR A 648 10.47 -27.87 -5.80
C THR A 648 9.07 -27.37 -5.44
N ASP A 649 8.78 -26.11 -5.75
CA ASP A 649 7.45 -25.55 -5.57
C ASP A 649 6.49 -26.10 -6.61
N VAL A 650 5.38 -26.66 -6.16
CA VAL A 650 4.34 -27.26 -7.01
C VAL A 650 3.00 -26.67 -6.63
N LEU A 651 2.18 -26.32 -7.63
CA LEU A 651 0.78 -25.93 -7.46
C LEU A 651 -0.09 -26.77 -8.37
N LEU A 652 -1.03 -27.46 -7.80
CA LEU A 652 -2.15 -28.06 -8.54
C LEU A 652 -3.40 -27.21 -8.31
N ASP A 653 -3.91 -26.61 -9.39
CA ASP A 653 -5.18 -25.88 -9.40
C ASP A 653 -6.23 -26.70 -10.13
N LEU A 654 -7.32 -26.99 -9.43
CA LEU A 654 -8.44 -27.78 -9.92
C LEU A 654 -9.70 -26.91 -9.92
N ARG A 655 -10.50 -27.00 -10.98
CA ARG A 655 -11.78 -26.31 -11.08
C ARG A 655 -12.81 -27.18 -11.75
N VAL A 656 -14.02 -27.12 -11.24
CA VAL A 656 -15.23 -27.66 -11.90
C VAL A 656 -16.26 -26.54 -11.92
N SER A 657 -16.88 -26.32 -13.08
CA SER A 657 -17.97 -25.35 -13.20
C SER A 657 -19.06 -25.88 -14.12
N GLY A 658 -20.27 -25.45 -13.84
CA GLY A 658 -21.44 -25.83 -14.66
C GLY A 658 -22.53 -24.77 -14.60
N GLU A 659 -23.36 -24.79 -15.64
CA GLU A 659 -24.51 -23.91 -15.77
C GLU A 659 -25.73 -24.74 -16.24
N LYS A 660 -26.94 -24.33 -15.87
CA LYS A 660 -28.20 -24.85 -16.39
C LYS A 660 -29.22 -23.73 -16.54
N ASN A 661 -29.74 -23.59 -17.75
CA ASN A 661 -30.86 -22.71 -18.07
C ASN A 661 -32.18 -23.46 -17.99
N PHE A 662 -33.22 -22.76 -17.56
CA PHE A 662 -34.60 -23.22 -17.51
C PHE A 662 -35.50 -22.17 -18.15
N GLY A 663 -36.45 -22.60 -19.00
CA GLY A 663 -37.34 -21.70 -19.76
C GLY A 663 -36.72 -21.28 -21.09
N GLN A 664 -37.28 -20.26 -21.72
CA GLN A 664 -36.81 -19.77 -23.01
C GLN A 664 -35.88 -18.58 -22.78
N TYR A 665 -34.58 -18.80 -22.89
CA TYR A 665 -33.52 -17.83 -22.67
C TYR A 665 -32.93 -17.31 -23.99
N PRO A 666 -32.41 -16.09 -24.05
CA PRO A 666 -31.75 -15.59 -25.25
C PRO A 666 -30.44 -16.35 -25.53
N PHE A 667 -30.08 -16.49 -26.80
CA PHE A 667 -28.94 -17.28 -27.21
C PHE A 667 -27.63 -16.83 -26.55
N PHE A 668 -27.47 -15.54 -26.26
CA PHE A 668 -26.26 -15.02 -25.59
C PHE A 668 -26.17 -15.41 -24.11
N ASP A 669 -27.25 -15.92 -23.53
CA ASP A 669 -27.32 -16.50 -22.19
C ASP A 669 -27.20 -18.01 -22.15
N ALA A 670 -26.97 -18.66 -23.29
CA ALA A 670 -26.76 -20.11 -23.35
C ALA A 670 -25.64 -20.56 -22.40
N ALA A 671 -25.63 -21.79 -21.99
CA ALA A 671 -24.53 -22.38 -21.25
C ALA A 671 -23.39 -22.68 -22.23
N TYR A 672 -22.50 -21.70 -22.37
CA TYR A 672 -21.37 -21.77 -23.29
C TYR A 672 -20.16 -22.47 -22.71
N ILE A 673 -19.42 -23.21 -23.57
CA ILE A 673 -18.06 -23.66 -23.30
C ILE A 673 -17.17 -23.38 -24.53
N GLY A 674 -15.90 -23.13 -24.29
CA GLY A 674 -14.89 -22.89 -25.32
C GLY A 674 -14.03 -21.68 -25.04
N GLY A 675 -12.75 -21.75 -25.43
CA GLY A 675 -11.78 -20.69 -25.35
C GLY A 675 -11.28 -20.38 -23.93
N ALA A 676 -10.56 -19.28 -23.81
CA ALA A 676 -10.14 -18.71 -22.55
C ALA A 676 -10.89 -17.39 -22.35
N ALA A 677 -11.77 -17.31 -21.37
CA ALA A 677 -12.35 -16.05 -20.97
C ALA A 677 -11.27 -15.17 -20.36
N PHE A 678 -11.10 -13.96 -20.89
CA PHE A 678 -10.27 -12.95 -20.24
C PHE A 678 -11.05 -12.44 -19.02
N ARG A 679 -10.51 -12.72 -17.82
CA ARG A 679 -10.98 -12.02 -16.62
C ARG A 679 -10.25 -10.69 -16.57
N SER A 680 -10.98 -9.58 -16.53
CA SER A 680 -10.39 -8.30 -16.18
C SER A 680 -9.83 -8.44 -14.74
N GLY A 681 -8.79 -7.69 -14.38
CA GLY A 681 -8.25 -7.66 -13.02
C GLY A 681 -9.21 -7.11 -11.95
N LEU A 682 -10.46 -6.88 -12.33
CA LEU A 682 -11.57 -6.56 -11.44
C LEU A 682 -12.11 -7.88 -10.88
N ASP A 683 -11.58 -8.26 -9.72
CA ASP A 683 -11.96 -9.46 -8.95
C ASP A 683 -13.39 -9.39 -8.36
N ILE A 684 -14.29 -8.74 -9.05
CA ILE A 684 -15.71 -8.96 -8.84
C ILE A 684 -16.05 -10.16 -9.70
N GLU A 685 -16.37 -11.24 -9.04
CA GLU A 685 -16.92 -12.43 -9.62
C GLU A 685 -18.06 -12.03 -10.55
N ALA A 686 -17.72 -11.86 -11.85
CA ALA A 686 -18.77 -11.75 -12.86
C ALA A 686 -19.56 -13.05 -12.72
N PRO A 687 -20.81 -12.99 -12.28
CA PRO A 687 -21.53 -14.20 -11.86
C PRO A 687 -21.70 -15.23 -12.99
N PHE A 688 -21.41 -14.88 -14.23
CA PHE A 688 -21.63 -15.73 -15.38
C PHE A 688 -20.56 -15.48 -16.46
N GLY A 689 -19.30 -15.81 -16.17
CA GLY A 689 -18.26 -15.90 -17.20
C GLY A 689 -18.31 -17.26 -17.87
N GLY A 690 -18.25 -17.31 -19.19
CA GLY A 690 -18.22 -18.55 -19.94
C GLY A 690 -17.20 -19.56 -19.44
N ALA A 691 -17.53 -20.84 -19.52
CA ALA A 691 -16.71 -21.92 -19.00
C ALA A 691 -15.44 -22.11 -19.84
N LEU A 692 -14.30 -22.18 -19.18
CA LEU A 692 -12.97 -22.29 -19.77
C LEU A 692 -12.78 -23.68 -20.40
N LEU A 693 -12.60 -23.76 -21.72
CA LEU A 693 -12.18 -24.94 -22.44
C LEU A 693 -11.15 -24.54 -23.49
N ARG A 694 -9.91 -24.53 -23.12
CA ARG A 694 -8.80 -24.05 -23.95
C ARG A 694 -8.56 -24.99 -25.13
N GLY A 695 -8.09 -24.43 -26.24
CA GLY A 695 -7.91 -25.17 -27.51
C GLY A 695 -9.08 -25.04 -28.49
N TYR A 696 -10.16 -24.38 -28.07
CA TYR A 696 -11.35 -24.09 -28.92
C TYR A 696 -11.54 -22.57 -29.05
N ASP A 697 -12.42 -22.19 -29.98
CA ASP A 697 -12.87 -20.80 -30.07
C ASP A 697 -13.66 -20.38 -28.82
N LEU A 698 -13.67 -19.11 -28.50
CA LEU A 698 -14.47 -18.58 -27.39
C LEU A 698 -15.97 -18.84 -27.70
N ASN A 699 -16.69 -19.47 -26.75
CA ASN A 699 -18.10 -19.87 -26.90
C ASN A 699 -18.34 -20.87 -28.03
N ARG A 700 -17.43 -21.81 -28.25
CA ARG A 700 -17.51 -22.78 -29.35
C ARG A 700 -18.75 -23.65 -29.31
N PHE A 701 -19.20 -24.05 -28.14
CA PHE A 701 -20.37 -24.88 -27.94
C PHE A 701 -21.40 -24.20 -27.05
N ALA A 702 -22.69 -24.27 -27.42
CA ALA A 702 -23.80 -23.66 -26.71
C ALA A 702 -24.85 -24.70 -26.36
N GLY A 703 -25.38 -24.68 -25.17
CA GLY A 703 -26.40 -25.61 -24.70
C GLY A 703 -27.34 -25.05 -23.65
N ASP A 704 -28.31 -25.87 -23.24
CA ASP A 704 -29.18 -25.57 -22.09
C ASP A 704 -28.42 -25.71 -20.76
N ALA A 705 -27.45 -26.64 -20.76
CA ALA A 705 -26.56 -26.82 -19.64
C ALA A 705 -25.13 -27.07 -20.10
N SER A 706 -24.17 -26.81 -19.23
CA SER A 706 -22.74 -27.11 -19.42
C SER A 706 -22.10 -27.68 -18.18
N LEU A 707 -21.05 -28.48 -18.40
CA LEU A 707 -20.16 -28.94 -17.34
C LEU A 707 -18.73 -28.91 -17.85
N VAL A 708 -17.83 -28.30 -17.08
CA VAL A 708 -16.40 -28.15 -17.42
C VAL A 708 -15.56 -28.47 -16.22
N GLY A 709 -14.50 -29.26 -16.45
CA GLY A 709 -13.42 -29.50 -15.48
C GLY A 709 -12.09 -28.97 -16.02
N ASN A 710 -11.34 -28.35 -15.18
CA ASN A 710 -10.00 -27.82 -15.49
C ASN A 710 -9.00 -28.33 -14.45
N ALA A 711 -7.84 -28.73 -14.91
CA ALA A 711 -6.70 -29.08 -14.06
C ALA A 711 -5.45 -28.38 -14.61
N GLU A 712 -4.71 -27.71 -13.74
CA GLU A 712 -3.45 -27.06 -14.09
C GLU A 712 -2.40 -27.40 -13.05
N LEU A 713 -1.31 -28.04 -13.48
CA LEU A 713 -0.15 -28.36 -12.65
C LEU A 713 0.98 -27.41 -13.00
N ARG A 714 1.43 -26.62 -12.05
CA ARG A 714 2.62 -25.77 -12.17
C ARG A 714 3.76 -26.35 -11.35
N VAL A 715 4.92 -26.45 -11.97
CA VAL A 715 6.15 -26.93 -11.32
C VAL A 715 7.21 -25.86 -11.46
N GLY A 716 7.74 -25.39 -10.33
CA GLY A 716 8.85 -24.46 -10.30
C GLY A 716 10.14 -25.14 -10.71
N LEU A 717 10.86 -24.62 -11.66
CA LEU A 717 12.15 -25.14 -12.12
C LEU A 717 13.31 -24.41 -11.46
N GLY A 718 13.10 -23.16 -11.05
CA GLY A 718 14.16 -22.39 -10.44
C GLY A 718 13.84 -20.92 -10.34
N LYS A 719 14.87 -20.20 -9.95
CA LYS A 719 14.88 -18.76 -9.80
C LYS A 719 16.00 -18.22 -10.64
N ALA A 720 15.80 -17.10 -11.27
CA ALA A 720 16.80 -16.40 -12.06
C ALA A 720 16.70 -14.91 -11.79
N THR A 721 17.79 -14.22 -11.85
CA THR A 721 17.81 -12.77 -11.80
C THR A 721 18.18 -12.25 -13.19
N VAL A 722 17.16 -11.82 -13.94
CA VAL A 722 17.32 -11.19 -15.26
C VAL A 722 16.61 -9.85 -15.16
N PHE A 723 17.32 -8.78 -14.79
CA PHE A 723 16.81 -7.47 -14.40
C PHE A 723 15.95 -7.49 -13.12
N LEU A 724 15.02 -8.44 -12.97
CA LEU A 724 14.14 -8.61 -11.82
C LEU A 724 14.29 -10.04 -11.27
N PRO A 725 14.03 -10.26 -9.96
CA PRO A 725 13.92 -11.62 -9.43
C PRO A 725 12.78 -12.32 -10.14
N LEU A 726 13.11 -13.39 -10.84
CA LEU A 726 12.18 -14.16 -11.64
C LEU A 726 12.13 -15.58 -11.11
N ARG A 727 10.95 -16.05 -10.78
CA ARG A 727 10.67 -17.48 -10.63
C ARG A 727 10.13 -17.97 -11.96
N TYR A 728 10.58 -19.12 -12.41
CA TYR A 728 10.14 -19.71 -13.66
C TYR A 728 9.88 -21.19 -13.49
N GLY A 729 9.04 -21.69 -14.38
CA GLY A 729 8.69 -23.09 -14.33
C GLY A 729 7.90 -23.52 -15.55
N VAL A 730 7.49 -24.77 -15.52
CA VAL A 730 6.62 -25.37 -16.53
C VAL A 730 5.22 -25.55 -15.97
N ALA A 731 4.24 -25.49 -16.87
CA ALA A 731 2.86 -25.81 -16.54
C ALA A 731 2.31 -26.84 -17.54
N GLY A 732 1.58 -27.80 -17.01
CA GLY A 732 0.76 -28.71 -17.78
C GLY A 732 -0.70 -28.47 -17.47
N LEU A 733 -1.58 -28.54 -18.46
CA LEU A 733 -3.00 -28.33 -18.26
C LEU A 733 -3.85 -29.35 -19.02
N GLY A 734 -5.02 -29.64 -18.47
CA GLY A 734 -6.05 -30.43 -19.08
C GLY A 734 -7.43 -29.85 -18.78
N ASP A 735 -8.15 -29.56 -19.82
CA ASP A 735 -9.54 -29.09 -19.77
C ASP A 735 -10.46 -30.15 -20.39
N VAL A 736 -11.63 -30.37 -19.80
CA VAL A 736 -12.66 -31.26 -20.31
C VAL A 736 -14.00 -30.58 -20.14
N GLY A 737 -14.83 -30.66 -21.16
CA GLY A 737 -16.17 -30.05 -21.09
C GLY A 737 -17.15 -30.60 -22.10
N ARG A 738 -18.43 -30.36 -21.80
CA ARG A 738 -19.52 -30.62 -22.72
C ARG A 738 -20.72 -29.73 -22.43
N VAL A 739 -21.53 -29.54 -23.45
CA VAL A 739 -22.87 -28.96 -23.29
C VAL A 739 -23.94 -30.00 -23.42
N PHE A 740 -25.11 -29.73 -22.87
CA PHE A 740 -26.30 -30.54 -22.95
C PHE A 740 -27.40 -29.68 -23.58
N VAL A 741 -28.14 -30.25 -24.54
CA VAL A 741 -29.29 -29.59 -25.18
C VAL A 741 -30.47 -30.52 -25.02
N ASP A 742 -31.60 -30.01 -24.56
CA ASP A 742 -32.80 -30.79 -24.33
C ASP A 742 -33.30 -31.39 -25.68
N GLY A 743 -33.56 -32.68 -25.66
CA GLY A 743 -33.93 -33.43 -26.87
C GLY A 743 -32.78 -33.90 -27.78
N GLN A 744 -31.52 -33.55 -27.44
CA GLN A 744 -30.33 -34.05 -28.13
C GLN A 744 -29.58 -35.05 -27.24
N SER A 745 -29.22 -36.20 -27.79
CA SER A 745 -28.35 -37.17 -27.14
C SER A 745 -26.92 -37.03 -27.69
N SER A 746 -25.96 -36.84 -26.85
CA SER A 746 -24.54 -36.87 -27.18
C SER A 746 -23.80 -37.52 -26.01
N SER A 747 -22.78 -38.32 -26.30
CA SER A 747 -21.88 -38.88 -25.30
C SER A 747 -20.48 -38.25 -25.35
N ARG A 748 -20.27 -37.32 -26.29
CA ARG A 748 -18.98 -36.73 -26.58
C ARG A 748 -18.57 -35.76 -25.49
N TRP A 749 -17.31 -35.85 -25.06
CA TRP A 749 -16.60 -34.87 -24.28
C TRP A 749 -15.54 -34.21 -25.13
N HIS A 750 -15.38 -32.92 -24.96
CA HIS A 750 -14.35 -32.11 -25.62
C HIS A 750 -13.18 -31.96 -24.71
N PHE A 751 -11.95 -32.05 -25.24
CA PHE A 751 -10.73 -32.00 -24.45
C PHE A 751 -9.77 -30.95 -25.01
N GLY A 752 -9.17 -30.19 -24.11
CA GLY A 752 -8.02 -29.36 -24.40
C GLY A 752 -6.83 -29.79 -23.52
N VAL A 753 -5.72 -30.15 -24.14
CA VAL A 753 -4.51 -30.56 -23.39
C VAL A 753 -3.35 -29.75 -23.86
N GLY A 754 -2.54 -29.29 -22.93
CA GLY A 754 -1.43 -28.43 -23.27
C GLY A 754 -0.43 -28.24 -22.16
N GLY A 755 0.47 -27.34 -22.42
CA GLY A 755 1.48 -26.95 -21.45
C GLY A 755 2.28 -25.76 -21.95
N GLY A 756 3.15 -25.30 -21.12
CA GLY A 756 3.96 -24.12 -21.44
C GLY A 756 4.86 -23.72 -20.32
N LEU A 757 5.25 -22.45 -20.38
CA LEU A 757 6.12 -21.82 -19.40
C LEU A 757 5.31 -20.82 -18.58
N TRP A 758 5.62 -20.74 -17.32
CA TRP A 758 5.18 -19.63 -16.46
C TRP A 758 6.39 -18.92 -15.87
N PHE A 759 6.21 -17.63 -15.72
CA PHE A 759 7.19 -16.74 -15.11
C PHE A 759 6.46 -15.90 -14.06
N ALA A 760 7.11 -15.66 -12.95
CA ALA A 760 6.59 -14.77 -11.92
C ALA A 760 7.69 -13.83 -11.47
N VAL A 761 7.42 -12.54 -11.56
CA VAL A 761 8.22 -11.53 -10.87
C VAL A 761 7.67 -11.43 -9.46
N PHE A 762 8.52 -11.67 -8.48
CA PHE A 762 8.17 -11.59 -7.07
C PHE A 762 9.16 -10.65 -6.39
N ALA A 763 8.66 -9.55 -5.87
CA ALA A 763 9.43 -8.64 -5.04
C ALA A 763 8.72 -8.49 -3.69
N SER A 764 9.46 -8.68 -2.61
CA SER A 764 8.97 -8.49 -1.26
C SER A 764 9.76 -7.40 -0.57
N ALA A 765 9.08 -6.41 -0.07
CA ALA A 765 9.62 -5.36 0.79
C ALA A 765 8.71 -5.22 2.02
N PRO A 766 9.19 -4.65 3.14
CA PRO A 766 8.35 -4.42 4.31
C PRO A 766 7.07 -3.66 3.95
N GLY A 767 5.92 -4.29 4.21
CA GLY A 767 4.59 -3.73 3.93
C GLY A 767 4.11 -3.81 2.47
N ALA A 768 4.90 -4.39 1.55
CA ALA A 768 4.51 -4.56 0.15
C ALA A 768 4.99 -5.89 -0.43
N GLN A 769 4.09 -6.62 -1.06
CA GLN A 769 4.42 -7.78 -1.88
C GLN A 769 3.92 -7.54 -3.30
N LEU A 770 4.81 -7.56 -4.26
CA LEU A 770 4.48 -7.50 -5.68
C LEU A 770 4.67 -8.88 -6.27
N ALA A 771 3.59 -9.45 -6.80
CA ALA A 771 3.64 -10.68 -7.57
C ALA A 771 2.90 -10.47 -8.89
N THR A 772 3.61 -10.58 -9.99
CA THR A 772 2.99 -10.60 -11.32
C THR A 772 3.40 -11.88 -12.04
N THR A 773 2.44 -12.52 -12.67
CA THR A 773 2.68 -13.75 -13.41
C THR A 773 2.48 -13.54 -14.90
N MET A 774 3.30 -14.21 -15.69
CA MET A 774 3.14 -14.32 -17.14
C MET A 774 3.13 -15.79 -17.50
N ASN A 775 2.20 -16.18 -18.36
CA ASN A 775 2.06 -17.55 -18.83
C ASN A 775 2.11 -17.54 -20.35
N ALA A 776 2.90 -18.45 -20.92
CA ALA A 776 2.94 -18.71 -22.35
C ALA A 776 2.62 -20.20 -22.57
N MET A 777 1.46 -20.50 -23.11
CA MET A 777 0.96 -21.87 -23.21
C MET A 777 0.52 -22.22 -24.63
N VAL A 778 0.72 -23.47 -24.99
CA VAL A 778 0.20 -24.07 -26.20
C VAL A 778 -0.79 -25.14 -25.80
N VAL A 779 -1.99 -25.07 -26.33
CA VAL A 779 -3.06 -26.05 -26.05
C VAL A 779 -3.61 -26.60 -27.34
N ARG A 780 -3.75 -27.91 -27.40
CA ARG A 780 -4.31 -28.63 -28.52
C ARG A 780 -5.67 -29.24 -28.16
N SER A 781 -6.62 -29.07 -29.04
CA SER A 781 -7.88 -29.80 -29.06
C SER A 781 -7.98 -30.65 -30.34
N ASP A 782 -9.10 -31.30 -30.55
CA ASP A 782 -9.41 -31.98 -31.81
C ASP A 782 -9.69 -31.00 -32.98
N GLU A 783 -9.99 -29.73 -32.70
CA GLU A 783 -10.27 -28.74 -33.74
C GLU A 783 -9.01 -27.93 -34.14
N ARG A 784 -8.21 -27.54 -33.15
CA ARG A 784 -7.06 -26.68 -33.42
C ARG A 784 -5.96 -26.66 -32.33
N THR A 785 -4.83 -26.10 -32.67
CA THR A 785 -3.78 -25.72 -31.70
C THR A 785 -3.85 -24.20 -31.44
N SER A 786 -3.94 -23.81 -30.19
CA SER A 786 -4.06 -22.40 -29.76
C SER A 786 -2.90 -21.98 -28.87
N PHE A 787 -2.49 -20.74 -29.03
CA PHE A 787 -1.49 -20.11 -28.20
C PHE A 787 -2.17 -19.13 -27.26
N TYR A 788 -1.77 -19.17 -25.98
CA TYR A 788 -2.24 -18.26 -24.96
C TYR A 788 -1.05 -17.57 -24.33
N PHE A 789 -1.10 -16.26 -24.28
CA PHE A 789 -0.21 -15.45 -23.49
C PHE A 789 -1.05 -14.60 -22.56
N SER A 790 -0.78 -14.71 -21.27
CA SER A 790 -1.46 -13.91 -20.26
C SER A 790 -0.44 -13.37 -19.29
N GLY A 791 -0.66 -12.14 -18.85
CA GLY A 791 0.13 -11.49 -17.80
C GLY A 791 -0.81 -10.68 -16.93
N GLY A 792 -0.53 -10.62 -15.62
CA GLY A 792 -1.34 -9.84 -14.70
C GLY A 792 -0.82 -9.89 -13.28
N PHE A 793 -1.34 -9.00 -12.45
CA PHE A 793 -1.10 -8.95 -11.03
C PHE A 793 -2.09 -9.87 -10.30
N GLY A 794 -1.55 -10.96 -9.75
CA GLY A 794 -2.33 -11.96 -9.02
C GLY A 794 -3.03 -13.00 -9.94
N LEU A 795 -3.20 -14.20 -9.42
CA LEU A 795 -4.05 -15.25 -9.95
C LEU A 795 -5.32 -15.37 -9.11
#